data_1edd886d67ff7a02653bb938f7f3c94e
#
_entry.id   1edd886d67ff7a02653bb938f7f3c94e
#
_cell.length_a   1.000
_cell.length_b   1.000
_cell.length_c   1.000
_cell.angle_alpha   90.00
_cell.angle_beta   90.00
_cell.angle_gamma   90.00
#
_symmetry.space_group_name_H-M   'P 1'
#
loop_
_entity.id
_entity.type
_entity.pdbx_description
1 polymer ?
#
loop_
_entity_poly.entity_id
_entity_poly.type
_entity_poly.pdbx_seq_one_letter_code
_entity_poly.pdbx_strand_id
1 'polypeptide(L)'
;MNVFKLINNDVSSGDAGYQYQYSRLATEEMESDPLRGDRAPQFSNPSYQALSDHKLPGSQNGHPDRLNSLSSDDDMIDITTTGTVSERAMLEEELAAASHITTESDEIPGIGQYEDFHTIDWQRDIARDRMRHRYIIKKKQNSICDLIRGAHDAWSGWVCVLLVGLFTGAVAGVIDIGASWMTDLKYGICPQAFWLNQEQCCWSSNETDFEVGSCSQWLTWPEVFGLSREGSGPYVLSYLLYVLWALLFAALAACLVRMFAPYACGSGIPEIKTILSGFIIRGYLGKWTLIIKSVGIMLSVSAGLNLGKEGPMVHIACCIGNILSYLFPKYGRNEAKKREILSAAAAAGVSVAFGAPIGGVLFSLEEVSYYFPLKTLWRSFFCALVAAFILRSINPFGNEHSVLFYVEYSKDWIFFELVPFIGLGVIGGVIATIFIKANLWWCRYRKVSRLGQYPVSEVLIVSLVTAVIAYPNPYTRMSTSQLIYLLFSQCGVANSDPLCDYNRNFTDVNSAIETAAAGPGVYNALWLLSLALIFKLVGTIFTFGIKVPCGLFIPSLCLGAIVGRFVGIGMEQLAYNYPHIWVFSGECSTGDNCITPGLYAMVGAAAVLGGVTRMTVSLVVIMFELTGGVRYIVPLMAAAMASKWVGDALGRQGIYDAHINLNGYPFLDSKEEFEHTSLAADVMQPKRNEPLSVITQDSMTVDDVAALLKETEHNGFPVVVSRESQYLVGFVLRRDLNLAIANAKRLNEGITGQSLVVFVSPNASGDGGESSMGARRPAPLILKKILDMAPITMTDQTPMETVVDMFRKLGLRQTLVTHNGRLLGVITKKDVLRHIKQMDNEDPNSVLFN
;
A
#
# COMPACT_ATOMS: atom_id res chain seq x y z
N MET A 1 18.21 -28.22 -3.43
CA MET A 1 17.49 -29.32 -4.14
C MET A 1 16.86 -30.34 -3.20
N ASN A 2 17.28 -30.45 -1.95
CA ASN A 2 16.68 -31.40 -0.98
C ASN A 2 15.49 -30.81 -0.18
N VAL A 3 15.34 -29.51 -0.11
CA VAL A 3 14.23 -28.84 0.59
C VAL A 3 12.93 -28.90 -0.24
N PHE A 4 13.02 -28.93 -1.56
CA PHE A 4 11.86 -29.07 -2.45
C PHE A 4 11.26 -30.48 -2.47
N LYS A 5 12.02 -31.51 -2.06
CA LYS A 5 11.52 -32.89 -1.95
C LYS A 5 10.77 -33.15 -0.64
N LEU A 6 11.06 -32.39 0.42
CA LEU A 6 10.35 -32.49 1.69
C LEU A 6 8.98 -31.77 1.64
N ILE A 7 8.89 -30.66 0.92
CA ILE A 7 7.61 -29.93 0.77
C ILE A 7 6.62 -30.66 -0.13
N ASN A 8 7.08 -31.45 -1.11
CA ASN A 8 6.19 -32.20 -2.01
C ASN A 8 5.67 -33.52 -1.43
N ASN A 9 6.30 -34.07 -0.40
CA ASN A 9 5.82 -35.32 0.21
C ASN A 9 4.77 -35.10 1.30
N ASP A 10 4.73 -33.92 1.95
CA ASP A 10 3.76 -33.65 3.02
C ASP A 10 2.44 -33.05 2.50
N VAL A 11 2.44 -32.43 1.29
CA VAL A 11 1.21 -31.86 0.69
C VAL A 11 0.33 -32.94 0.03
N SER A 12 0.89 -34.09 -0.35
CA SER A 12 0.09 -35.17 -0.95
C SER A 12 -0.64 -36.09 0.03
N SER A 13 -0.31 -36.02 1.33
CA SER A 13 -0.96 -36.86 2.36
C SER A 13 -1.96 -36.08 3.26
N GLY A 14 -1.97 -34.77 3.22
CA GLY A 14 -2.81 -33.91 4.06
C GLY A 14 -4.21 -33.63 3.50
N ASP A 15 -4.35 -33.49 2.18
CA ASP A 15 -5.62 -33.08 1.57
C ASP A 15 -6.64 -34.19 1.43
N ALA A 16 -6.22 -35.45 1.41
CA ALA A 16 -7.17 -36.58 1.36
C ALA A 16 -7.88 -36.82 2.70
N GLY A 17 -7.28 -36.43 3.83
CA GLY A 17 -7.86 -36.58 5.17
C GLY A 17 -8.94 -35.54 5.50
N TYR A 18 -8.76 -34.33 5.06
CA TYR A 18 -9.72 -33.25 5.34
C TYR A 18 -10.99 -33.29 4.47
N GLN A 19 -10.90 -33.77 3.23
CA GLN A 19 -12.10 -33.97 2.41
C GLN A 19 -12.95 -35.17 2.88
N TYR A 20 -12.32 -36.19 3.44
CA TYR A 20 -13.06 -37.34 4.00
C TYR A 20 -13.75 -37.03 5.32
N GLN A 21 -13.23 -36.11 6.12
CA GLN A 21 -13.85 -35.68 7.37
C GLN A 21 -15.06 -34.75 7.16
N TYR A 22 -15.00 -33.89 6.12
CA TYR A 22 -16.12 -33.01 5.77
C TYR A 22 -17.28 -33.74 5.11
N SER A 23 -17.02 -34.79 4.34
CA SER A 23 -18.09 -35.64 3.78
C SER A 23 -18.70 -36.54 4.82
N ARG A 24 -18.00 -36.92 5.88
CA ARG A 24 -18.53 -37.74 6.98
C ARG A 24 -19.40 -36.93 7.95
N LEU A 25 -19.02 -35.66 8.21
CA LEU A 25 -19.86 -34.78 9.02
C LEU A 25 -21.16 -34.38 8.31
N ALA A 26 -21.15 -34.22 7.00
CA ALA A 26 -22.35 -33.92 6.23
C ALA A 26 -23.29 -35.12 6.06
N THR A 27 -22.79 -36.38 6.21
CA THR A 27 -23.62 -37.58 6.19
C THR A 27 -24.11 -38.03 7.57
N GLU A 28 -23.43 -37.67 8.65
CA GLU A 28 -23.87 -37.98 10.01
C GLU A 28 -24.96 -37.03 10.55
N GLU A 29 -25.09 -35.82 10.01
CA GLU A 29 -26.22 -34.91 10.33
C GLU A 29 -27.53 -35.25 9.60
N MET A 30 -27.54 -36.20 8.65
CA MET A 30 -28.77 -36.61 7.93
C MET A 30 -29.40 -37.92 8.40
N GLU A 31 -28.89 -38.56 9.46
CA GLU A 31 -29.34 -39.91 9.88
C GLU A 31 -29.92 -39.99 11.30
N SER A 32 -30.30 -38.88 11.92
CA SER A 32 -30.99 -38.92 13.19
C SER A 32 -32.16 -37.93 13.24
N ASP A 33 -33.32 -38.31 12.71
CA ASP A 33 -34.61 -38.21 13.37
C ASP A 33 -35.74 -38.90 12.55
N PRO A 34 -36.33 -40.00 13.03
CA PRO A 34 -37.64 -40.46 12.59
C PRO A 34 -38.67 -40.17 13.67
N LEU A 35 -39.79 -39.59 13.27
CA LEU A 35 -41.09 -39.56 13.90
C LEU A 35 -41.65 -38.15 14.18
N ARG A 36 -42.45 -37.64 13.27
CA ARG A 36 -43.91 -37.41 13.44
C ARG A 36 -44.50 -36.67 12.25
N GLY A 37 -45.51 -37.28 11.65
CA GLY A 37 -46.28 -36.70 10.59
C GLY A 37 -47.21 -35.58 11.08
N ASP A 38 -47.39 -34.63 10.19
CA ASP A 38 -48.71 -34.15 9.79
C ASP A 38 -48.58 -33.09 8.66
N ARG A 39 -49.25 -33.38 7.58
CA ARG A 39 -49.87 -32.62 6.51
C ARG A 39 -49.38 -31.19 6.25
N ALA A 40 -48.68 -31.01 5.13
CA ALA A 40 -48.54 -29.74 4.42
C ALA A 40 -49.34 -29.76 3.11
N PRO A 41 -49.91 -28.62 2.69
CA PRO A 41 -50.59 -28.53 1.39
C PRO A 41 -49.60 -28.36 0.26
N GLN A 42 -49.81 -29.11 -0.82
CA GLN A 42 -49.08 -29.07 -2.06
C GLN A 42 -49.26 -27.71 -2.78
N PHE A 43 -48.17 -27.05 -3.10
CA PHE A 43 -48.12 -26.12 -4.21
C PHE A 43 -47.27 -26.71 -5.33
N SER A 44 -47.91 -26.97 -6.46
CA SER A 44 -47.35 -27.52 -7.68
C SER A 44 -46.54 -26.47 -8.44
N ASN A 45 -45.29 -26.77 -8.68
CA ASN A 45 -44.47 -26.10 -9.69
C ASN A 45 -44.71 -26.74 -11.07
N PRO A 46 -44.93 -25.98 -12.13
CA PRO A 46 -44.94 -26.54 -13.47
C PRO A 46 -43.50 -26.67 -14.01
N SER A 47 -43.28 -27.90 -14.40
CA SER A 47 -42.11 -28.42 -15.08
C SER A 47 -41.79 -27.72 -16.40
N TYR A 48 -40.50 -27.41 -16.62
CA TYR A 48 -39.96 -27.21 -17.97
C TYR A 48 -39.79 -28.57 -18.64
N GLN A 49 -40.61 -28.89 -19.64
CA GLN A 49 -40.38 -29.96 -20.59
C GLN A 49 -39.87 -29.37 -21.92
N ALA A 50 -38.81 -30.00 -22.40
CA ALA A 50 -38.21 -29.82 -23.71
C ALA A 50 -39.23 -30.15 -24.80
N LEU A 51 -39.24 -29.37 -25.87
CA LEU A 51 -39.83 -29.74 -27.13
C LEU A 51 -38.73 -29.76 -28.18
N SER A 52 -38.33 -30.97 -28.54
CA SER A 52 -37.63 -31.32 -29.77
C SER A 52 -38.62 -31.70 -30.84
N ASP A 53 -38.26 -31.41 -32.08
CA ASP A 53 -38.73 -31.96 -33.35
C ASP A 53 -40.10 -31.54 -33.90
N HIS A 54 -40.01 -30.73 -34.96
CA HIS A 54 -40.75 -31.01 -36.19
C HIS A 54 -39.99 -30.52 -37.43
N LYS A 55 -39.75 -31.47 -38.31
CA LYS A 55 -39.17 -31.35 -39.67
C LYS A 55 -40.24 -31.05 -40.74
N LEU A 56 -39.82 -30.19 -41.71
CA LEU A 56 -40.09 -30.23 -43.14
C LEU A 56 -41.42 -29.59 -43.69
N PRO A 57 -41.51 -29.23 -45.01
CA PRO A 57 -40.49 -29.25 -46.07
C PRO A 57 -40.44 -27.96 -46.93
N GLY A 58 -39.43 -27.95 -47.81
CA GLY A 58 -38.90 -27.02 -48.71
C GLY A 58 -39.76 -26.32 -49.75
N SER A 59 -39.17 -25.21 -50.23
CA SER A 59 -39.25 -24.79 -51.66
C SER A 59 -38.27 -23.66 -51.93
N GLN A 60 -37.45 -23.86 -52.89
CA GLN A 60 -36.62 -23.15 -53.82
C GLN A 60 -36.74 -21.63 -53.99
N ASN A 61 -35.54 -21.03 -54.17
CA ASN A 61 -35.12 -19.95 -55.04
C ASN A 61 -35.63 -18.52 -54.87
N GLY A 62 -34.64 -17.63 -54.74
CA GLY A 62 -34.74 -16.21 -55.04
C GLY A 62 -33.62 -15.38 -54.42
N HIS A 63 -32.82 -14.83 -55.27
CA HIS A 63 -31.62 -14.00 -55.05
C HIS A 63 -31.81 -12.75 -54.18
N PRO A 64 -30.74 -12.04 -53.90
CA PRO A 64 -30.48 -11.42 -52.58
C PRO A 64 -30.78 -9.93 -52.54
N ASP A 65 -31.28 -9.49 -51.43
CA ASP A 65 -31.13 -8.08 -51.05
C ASP A 65 -31.20 -7.89 -49.53
N ARG A 66 -30.12 -7.35 -49.03
CA ARG A 66 -29.98 -6.49 -47.86
C ARG A 66 -31.09 -6.52 -46.80
N LEU A 67 -30.79 -7.15 -45.71
CA LEU A 67 -31.24 -6.67 -44.39
C LEU A 67 -30.21 -7.04 -43.34
N ASN A 68 -29.36 -6.08 -43.02
CA ASN A 68 -28.54 -6.06 -41.82
C ASN A 68 -29.50 -6.11 -40.62
N SER A 69 -29.64 -7.26 -40.03
CA SER A 69 -30.21 -7.36 -38.70
C SER A 69 -29.17 -6.85 -37.68
N LEU A 70 -29.40 -5.66 -37.20
CA LEU A 70 -28.75 -5.07 -36.07
C LEU A 70 -28.83 -6.03 -34.87
N SER A 71 -27.73 -6.69 -34.57
CA SER A 71 -27.57 -7.36 -33.29
C SER A 71 -27.35 -6.29 -32.23
N SER A 72 -28.33 -6.11 -31.38
CA SER A 72 -28.41 -5.08 -30.34
C SER A 72 -27.41 -5.23 -29.20
N ASP A 73 -26.40 -6.10 -29.31
CA ASP A 73 -25.43 -6.37 -28.24
C ASP A 73 -24.07 -5.69 -28.41
N ASP A 74 -23.79 -5.11 -29.60
CA ASP A 74 -22.51 -4.40 -29.84
C ASP A 74 -22.51 -2.94 -29.35
N ASP A 75 -23.67 -2.32 -29.13
CA ASP A 75 -23.78 -0.91 -28.78
C ASP A 75 -23.40 -0.58 -27.32
N MET A 76 -23.28 -1.58 -26.43
CA MET A 76 -22.92 -1.31 -25.04
C MET A 76 -21.41 -1.23 -24.77
N ILE A 77 -20.59 -1.63 -25.73
CA ILE A 77 -19.11 -1.57 -25.63
C ILE A 77 -18.54 -0.32 -26.28
N ASP A 78 -19.24 0.26 -27.27
CA ASP A 78 -18.74 1.39 -28.06
C ASP A 78 -19.16 2.78 -27.58
N ILE A 79 -19.99 2.92 -26.56
CA ILE A 79 -20.42 4.24 -26.02
C ILE A 79 -19.24 5.00 -25.36
N THR A 80 -18.09 4.36 -25.19
CA THR A 80 -16.88 5.02 -24.61
C THR A 80 -15.79 5.34 -25.64
N THR A 81 -15.98 5.05 -26.93
CA THR A 81 -14.89 5.13 -27.92
C THR A 81 -15.11 6.15 -29.03
N THR A 82 -16.26 6.79 -29.17
CA THR A 82 -16.52 7.77 -30.29
C THR A 82 -16.78 9.19 -29.79
N GLY A 83 -16.09 9.64 -28.75
CA GLY A 83 -15.89 11.06 -28.52
C GLY A 83 -14.73 11.53 -29.39
N THR A 84 -14.98 12.51 -30.30
CA THR A 84 -13.91 13.13 -31.07
C THR A 84 -12.85 13.73 -30.15
N VAL A 85 -11.62 13.85 -30.62
CA VAL A 85 -10.48 14.42 -29.85
C VAL A 85 -10.83 15.81 -29.29
N SER A 86 -11.75 16.53 -29.94
CA SER A 86 -12.28 17.85 -29.54
C SER A 86 -13.21 17.78 -28.32
N GLU A 87 -14.03 16.74 -28.17
CA GLU A 87 -14.92 16.58 -27.01
C GLU A 87 -14.14 16.12 -25.75
N ARG A 88 -13.05 15.39 -25.94
CA ARG A 88 -12.14 15.06 -24.85
C ARG A 88 -11.38 16.28 -24.33
N ALA A 89 -10.93 17.15 -25.23
CA ALA A 89 -10.25 18.37 -24.86
C ALA A 89 -11.20 19.33 -24.11
N MET A 90 -12.45 19.47 -24.56
CA MET A 90 -13.44 20.30 -23.85
C MET A 90 -13.85 19.73 -22.49
N LEU A 91 -13.91 18.40 -22.34
CA LEU A 91 -14.22 17.77 -21.04
C LEU A 91 -13.04 17.84 -20.08
N GLU A 92 -11.82 17.81 -20.60
CA GLU A 92 -10.60 18.01 -19.80
C GLU A 92 -10.44 19.50 -19.43
N GLU A 93 -10.87 20.42 -20.28
CA GLU A 93 -10.85 21.87 -20.03
C GLU A 93 -11.95 22.30 -19.04
N GLU A 94 -13.17 21.74 -19.12
CA GLU A 94 -14.23 21.92 -18.11
C GLU A 94 -13.85 21.30 -16.76
N LEU A 95 -13.16 20.15 -16.76
CA LEU A 95 -12.65 19.51 -15.53
C LEU A 95 -11.46 20.27 -14.94
N ALA A 96 -10.66 20.93 -15.77
CA ALA A 96 -9.58 21.82 -15.32
C ALA A 96 -10.14 23.15 -14.80
N ALA A 97 -11.17 23.71 -15.44
CA ALA A 97 -11.84 24.92 -14.97
C ALA A 97 -12.58 24.71 -13.64
N ALA A 98 -13.19 23.54 -13.44
CA ALA A 98 -13.81 23.18 -12.15
C ALA A 98 -12.79 23.01 -11.03
N SER A 99 -11.51 22.76 -11.36
CA SER A 99 -10.43 22.67 -10.36
C SER A 99 -9.84 24.03 -9.95
N HIS A 100 -10.14 25.10 -10.70
CA HIS A 100 -9.66 26.45 -10.40
C HIS A 100 -10.65 27.33 -9.58
N ILE A 101 -11.85 26.83 -9.31
CA ILE A 101 -12.88 27.60 -8.56
C ILE A 101 -12.82 27.32 -7.03
N THR A 102 -11.87 26.52 -6.57
CA THR A 102 -11.67 26.31 -5.12
C THR A 102 -10.43 27.03 -4.59
N THR A 103 -10.38 28.34 -4.81
CA THR A 103 -9.49 29.21 -4.05
C THR A 103 -10.33 30.32 -3.44
N GLU A 104 -10.29 30.37 -2.10
CA GLU A 104 -10.99 31.28 -1.20
C GLU A 104 -12.41 30.86 -0.79
N SER A 105 -12.49 29.83 0.04
CA SER A 105 -13.55 29.71 1.02
C SER A 105 -12.89 29.65 2.41
N ASP A 106 -13.31 30.53 3.30
CA ASP A 106 -12.92 30.59 4.70
C ASP A 106 -12.97 29.17 5.31
N GLU A 107 -11.79 28.64 5.67
CA GLU A 107 -11.68 27.32 6.28
C GLU A 107 -12.35 27.35 7.66
N ILE A 108 -13.52 26.78 7.76
CA ILE A 108 -14.15 26.49 9.04
C ILE A 108 -13.24 25.47 9.76
N PRO A 109 -12.72 25.79 10.96
CA PRO A 109 -11.83 24.88 11.66
C PRO A 109 -12.53 23.55 11.99
N GLY A 110 -12.09 22.45 11.38
CA GLY A 110 -12.62 21.11 11.60
C GLY A 110 -13.18 20.39 10.39
N ILE A 111 -13.34 21.07 9.24
CA ILE A 111 -13.75 20.44 7.98
C ILE A 111 -12.51 19.94 7.25
N GLY A 112 -12.37 18.62 7.08
CA GLY A 112 -11.22 18.01 6.41
C GLY A 112 -11.24 18.29 4.90
N GLN A 113 -10.07 18.55 4.33
CA GLN A 113 -9.83 18.84 2.92
C GLN A 113 -10.44 17.81 1.93
N TYR A 114 -10.97 16.68 2.42
CA TYR A 114 -11.50 15.55 1.65
C TYR A 114 -12.94 15.20 2.03
N GLU A 115 -13.76 16.15 2.44
CA GLU A 115 -15.18 15.87 2.74
C GLU A 115 -15.95 15.41 1.50
N ASP A 116 -15.60 15.90 0.31
CA ASP A 116 -16.19 15.50 -0.97
C ASP A 116 -15.24 14.61 -1.77
N PHE A 117 -15.07 13.39 -1.30
CA PHE A 117 -14.22 12.41 -1.97
C PHE A 117 -15.00 11.46 -2.88
N HIS A 118 -14.35 10.98 -3.92
CA HIS A 118 -14.87 9.95 -4.81
C HIS A 118 -14.24 8.59 -4.51
N THR A 119 -15.08 7.58 -4.31
CA THR A 119 -14.66 6.19 -4.18
C THR A 119 -15.07 5.39 -5.40
N ILE A 120 -14.32 4.33 -5.70
CA ILE A 120 -14.69 3.39 -6.74
C ILE A 120 -15.88 2.54 -6.30
N ASP A 121 -16.60 2.05 -7.28
CA ASP A 121 -17.66 1.07 -7.10
C ASP A 121 -17.12 -0.33 -7.39
N TRP A 122 -16.68 -1.03 -6.33
CA TRP A 122 -16.12 -2.36 -6.43
C TRP A 122 -17.08 -3.37 -7.05
N GLN A 123 -18.33 -3.34 -6.64
CA GLN A 123 -19.37 -4.28 -7.08
C GLN A 123 -19.61 -4.18 -8.58
N ARG A 124 -19.79 -2.95 -9.06
CA ARG A 124 -20.00 -2.66 -10.49
C ARG A 124 -18.80 -3.03 -11.34
N ASP A 125 -17.60 -2.70 -10.89
CA ASP A 125 -16.37 -2.98 -11.62
C ASP A 125 -16.08 -4.48 -11.69
N ILE A 126 -16.33 -5.23 -10.60
CA ILE A 126 -16.23 -6.69 -10.59
C ILE A 126 -17.31 -7.33 -11.47
N ALA A 127 -18.55 -6.85 -11.41
CA ALA A 127 -19.63 -7.32 -12.26
C ALA A 127 -19.32 -7.10 -13.76
N ARG A 128 -18.82 -5.93 -14.11
CA ARG A 128 -18.38 -5.59 -15.48
C ARG A 128 -17.26 -6.50 -15.97
N ASP A 129 -16.27 -6.81 -15.14
CA ASP A 129 -15.20 -7.77 -15.49
C ASP A 129 -15.75 -9.18 -15.69
N ARG A 130 -16.71 -9.61 -14.85
CA ARG A 130 -17.39 -10.92 -14.99
C ARG A 130 -18.18 -11.00 -16.29
N MET A 131 -18.94 -9.97 -16.65
CA MET A 131 -19.68 -9.90 -17.92
C MET A 131 -18.75 -9.94 -19.12
N ARG A 132 -17.67 -9.14 -19.09
CA ARG A 132 -16.64 -9.13 -20.12
C ARG A 132 -16.02 -10.53 -20.29
N HIS A 133 -15.67 -11.18 -19.20
CA HIS A 133 -15.09 -12.52 -19.22
C HIS A 133 -16.05 -13.57 -19.81
N ARG A 134 -17.34 -13.54 -19.40
CA ARG A 134 -18.37 -14.41 -20.00
C ARG A 134 -18.51 -14.19 -21.51
N TYR A 135 -18.50 -12.95 -21.95
CA TYR A 135 -18.57 -12.62 -23.39
C TYR A 135 -17.37 -13.19 -24.15
N ILE A 136 -16.14 -13.02 -23.65
CA ILE A 136 -14.91 -13.56 -24.26
C ILE A 136 -14.98 -15.09 -24.35
N ILE A 137 -15.40 -15.77 -23.28
CA ILE A 137 -15.55 -17.24 -23.26
C ILE A 137 -16.57 -17.70 -24.30
N LYS A 138 -17.75 -17.07 -24.35
CA LYS A 138 -18.80 -17.41 -25.33
C LYS A 138 -18.33 -17.23 -26.79
N LYS A 139 -17.56 -16.17 -27.02
CA LYS A 139 -17.07 -15.84 -28.37
C LYS A 139 -15.87 -16.71 -28.80
N LYS A 140 -15.09 -17.24 -27.86
CA LYS A 140 -13.89 -18.04 -28.08
C LYS A 140 -14.12 -19.26 -29.02
N GLN A 141 -15.34 -19.77 -29.08
CA GLN A 141 -15.70 -20.95 -29.89
C GLN A 141 -15.96 -20.61 -31.38
N ASN A 142 -16.05 -19.32 -31.73
CA ASN A 142 -16.54 -18.93 -33.07
C ASN A 142 -15.42 -18.72 -34.10
N SER A 143 -14.20 -18.34 -33.70
CA SER A 143 -13.12 -18.04 -34.63
C SER A 143 -11.73 -18.21 -33.99
N ILE A 144 -10.70 -18.47 -34.83
CA ILE A 144 -9.30 -18.53 -34.43
C ILE A 144 -8.85 -17.15 -33.84
N CYS A 145 -9.30 -16.03 -34.43
CA CYS A 145 -9.00 -14.70 -33.90
C CYS A 145 -9.58 -14.48 -32.51
N ASP A 146 -10.77 -15.01 -32.22
CA ASP A 146 -11.39 -14.93 -30.90
C ASP A 146 -10.73 -15.86 -29.89
N LEU A 147 -10.17 -16.99 -30.33
CA LEU A 147 -9.31 -17.85 -29.53
C LEU A 147 -8.04 -17.10 -29.09
N ILE A 148 -7.37 -16.42 -30.04
CA ILE A 148 -6.17 -15.59 -29.77
C ILE A 148 -6.52 -14.44 -28.81
N ARG A 149 -7.66 -13.77 -29.00
CA ARG A 149 -8.15 -12.72 -28.09
C ARG A 149 -8.40 -13.27 -26.69
N GLY A 150 -8.98 -14.44 -26.55
CA GLY A 150 -9.16 -15.13 -25.26
C GLY A 150 -7.84 -15.51 -24.58
N ALA A 151 -6.86 -15.97 -25.37
CA ALA A 151 -5.51 -16.25 -24.87
C ALA A 151 -4.82 -14.95 -24.41
N HIS A 152 -4.87 -13.88 -25.22
CA HIS A 152 -4.34 -12.56 -24.86
C HIS A 152 -4.97 -12.04 -23.56
N ASP A 153 -6.28 -12.16 -23.35
CA ASP A 153 -6.93 -11.74 -22.11
C ASP A 153 -6.42 -12.54 -20.89
N ALA A 154 -6.18 -13.83 -21.04
CA ALA A 154 -5.64 -14.68 -19.98
C ALA A 154 -4.20 -14.29 -19.60
N TRP A 155 -3.34 -14.07 -20.61
CA TRP A 155 -1.92 -13.76 -20.43
C TRP A 155 -1.65 -12.28 -20.11
N SER A 156 -2.55 -11.37 -20.47
CA SER A 156 -2.37 -9.91 -20.29
C SER A 156 -2.00 -9.54 -18.87
N GLY A 157 -2.54 -10.23 -17.86
CA GLY A 157 -2.22 -9.99 -16.47
C GLY A 157 -0.79 -10.37 -16.09
N TRP A 158 -0.30 -11.46 -16.62
CA TRP A 158 1.08 -11.91 -16.37
C TRP A 158 2.10 -11.01 -17.07
N VAL A 159 1.83 -10.61 -18.31
CA VAL A 159 2.68 -9.69 -19.05
C VAL A 159 2.70 -8.32 -18.38
N CYS A 160 1.56 -7.83 -17.89
CA CYS A 160 1.49 -6.57 -17.17
C CYS A 160 2.37 -6.58 -15.92
N VAL A 161 2.25 -7.61 -15.06
CA VAL A 161 3.06 -7.69 -13.83
C VAL A 161 4.53 -7.98 -14.11
N LEU A 162 4.86 -8.70 -15.20
CA LEU A 162 6.23 -8.86 -15.68
C LEU A 162 6.86 -7.51 -16.00
N LEU A 163 6.17 -6.69 -16.81
CA LEU A 163 6.65 -5.35 -17.17
C LEU A 163 6.80 -4.46 -15.92
N VAL A 164 5.83 -4.51 -15.00
CA VAL A 164 5.91 -3.76 -13.74
C VAL A 164 7.15 -4.17 -12.95
N GLY A 165 7.41 -5.48 -12.81
CA GLY A 165 8.59 -5.98 -12.12
C GLY A 165 9.91 -5.55 -12.78
N LEU A 166 10.01 -5.66 -14.12
CA LEU A 166 11.19 -5.25 -14.89
C LEU A 166 11.50 -3.76 -14.69
N PHE A 167 10.50 -2.90 -14.90
CA PHE A 167 10.72 -1.45 -14.76
C PHE A 167 10.96 -1.03 -13.31
N THR A 168 10.30 -1.66 -12.33
CA THR A 168 10.53 -1.37 -10.92
C THR A 168 11.95 -1.76 -10.51
N GLY A 169 12.44 -2.95 -10.90
CA GLY A 169 13.82 -3.38 -10.65
C GLY A 169 14.85 -2.46 -11.29
N ALA A 170 14.63 -2.07 -12.55
CA ALA A 170 15.54 -1.16 -13.26
C ALA A 170 15.60 0.22 -12.62
N VAL A 171 14.46 0.82 -12.29
CA VAL A 171 14.39 2.15 -11.64
C VAL A 171 15.02 2.09 -10.25
N ALA A 172 14.80 1.00 -9.49
CA ALA A 172 15.42 0.81 -8.19
C ALA A 172 16.95 0.77 -8.28
N GLY A 173 17.50 0.01 -9.24
CA GLY A 173 18.95 -0.04 -9.49
C GLY A 173 19.53 1.32 -9.83
N VAL A 174 18.87 2.12 -10.67
CA VAL A 174 19.30 3.49 -11.00
C VAL A 174 19.27 4.39 -9.75
N ILE A 175 18.24 4.26 -8.91
CA ILE A 175 18.15 5.06 -7.66
C ILE A 175 19.27 4.68 -6.69
N ASP A 176 19.60 3.40 -6.56
CA ASP A 176 20.62 2.92 -5.64
C ASP A 176 22.02 3.36 -6.09
N ILE A 177 22.35 3.17 -7.36
CA ILE A 177 23.62 3.64 -7.93
C ILE A 177 23.74 5.16 -7.83
N GLY A 178 22.68 5.90 -8.18
CA GLY A 178 22.68 7.36 -8.12
C GLY A 178 22.79 7.90 -6.70
N ALA A 179 22.12 7.28 -5.73
CA ALA A 179 22.19 7.68 -4.33
C ALA A 179 23.56 7.39 -3.73
N SER A 180 24.18 6.25 -4.04
CA SER A 180 25.56 5.93 -3.62
C SER A 180 26.56 6.92 -4.19
N TRP A 181 26.50 7.16 -5.49
CA TRP A 181 27.39 8.14 -6.15
C TRP A 181 27.26 9.56 -5.55
N MET A 182 26.04 10.08 -5.38
CA MET A 182 25.82 11.40 -4.77
C MET A 182 26.24 11.44 -3.31
N THR A 183 26.12 10.33 -2.57
CA THR A 183 26.57 10.26 -1.17
C THR A 183 28.08 10.33 -1.08
N ASP A 184 28.79 9.61 -1.95
CA ASP A 184 30.25 9.60 -1.99
C ASP A 184 30.84 10.93 -2.48
N LEU A 185 30.14 11.63 -3.37
CA LEU A 185 30.51 12.95 -3.84
C LEU A 185 30.67 13.99 -2.70
N LYS A 186 30.04 13.81 -1.55
CA LYS A 186 30.28 14.66 -0.38
C LYS A 186 31.67 14.50 0.21
N TYR A 187 32.31 13.36 0.01
CA TYR A 187 33.61 13.02 0.60
C TYR A 187 34.76 13.19 -0.37
N GLY A 188 34.56 12.96 -1.67
CA GLY A 188 35.60 13.01 -2.66
C GLY A 188 35.09 12.69 -4.06
N ILE A 189 36.06 12.50 -4.99
CA ILE A 189 35.80 12.17 -6.39
C ILE A 189 36.79 11.14 -6.92
N CYS A 190 36.36 10.41 -7.96
CA CYS A 190 37.24 9.59 -8.77
C CYS A 190 37.82 10.43 -9.91
N PRO A 191 39.14 10.70 -9.98
CA PRO A 191 39.73 11.53 -11.03
C PRO A 191 39.60 10.94 -12.44
N GLN A 192 39.56 9.61 -12.54
CA GLN A 192 39.47 8.93 -13.84
C GLN A 192 38.06 9.01 -14.43
N ALA A 193 37.02 8.96 -13.58
CA ALA A 193 35.62 9.00 -14.01
C ALA A 193 34.75 9.55 -12.88
N PHE A 194 34.37 10.82 -12.94
CA PHE A 194 33.64 11.52 -11.88
C PHE A 194 32.24 10.93 -11.57
N TRP A 195 31.71 10.09 -12.47
CA TRP A 195 30.42 9.42 -12.32
C TRP A 195 30.47 8.06 -11.58
N LEU A 196 31.67 7.59 -11.20
CA LEU A 196 31.83 6.38 -10.41
C LEU A 196 31.76 6.70 -8.92
N ASN A 197 31.13 5.80 -8.15
CA ASN A 197 31.18 5.84 -6.70
C ASN A 197 32.53 5.34 -6.17
N GLN A 198 32.78 5.47 -4.87
CA GLN A 198 34.07 5.08 -4.26
C GLN A 198 34.35 3.58 -4.49
N GLU A 199 33.39 2.71 -4.32
CA GLU A 199 33.51 1.27 -4.49
C GLU A 199 33.87 0.91 -5.94
N GLN A 200 33.16 1.49 -6.91
CA GLN A 200 33.41 1.26 -8.33
C GLN A 200 34.75 1.84 -8.79
N CYS A 201 35.17 2.96 -8.24
CA CYS A 201 36.47 3.59 -8.53
C CYS A 201 37.61 2.69 -8.03
N CYS A 202 37.44 2.03 -6.89
CA CYS A 202 38.45 1.21 -6.23
C CYS A 202 38.40 -0.27 -6.64
N TRP A 203 37.53 -0.66 -7.56
CA TRP A 203 37.33 -2.05 -7.98
C TRP A 203 38.61 -2.74 -8.51
N SER A 204 39.52 -2.00 -9.09
CA SER A 204 40.80 -2.52 -9.61
C SER A 204 41.89 -2.60 -8.56
N SER A 205 41.72 -2.09 -7.34
CA SER A 205 42.69 -2.22 -6.24
C SER A 205 42.61 -3.60 -5.60
N ASN A 206 43.74 -4.07 -5.08
CA ASN A 206 43.78 -5.36 -4.38
C ASN A 206 42.84 -5.34 -3.18
N GLU A 207 42.22 -6.50 -2.86
CA GLU A 207 41.26 -6.63 -1.72
C GLU A 207 41.86 -6.10 -0.42
N THR A 208 43.18 -6.30 -0.17
CA THR A 208 43.87 -5.82 1.02
C THR A 208 43.92 -4.28 1.13
N ASP A 209 44.01 -3.58 0.04
CA ASP A 209 44.04 -2.09 0.02
C ASP A 209 42.64 -1.51 0.23
N PHE A 210 41.59 -2.21 -0.21
CA PHE A 210 40.22 -1.83 0.00
C PHE A 210 39.74 -2.03 1.45
N GLU A 211 40.10 -3.15 2.07
CA GLU A 211 39.83 -3.44 3.50
C GLU A 211 40.49 -2.45 4.44
N VAL A 212 41.70 -1.96 4.08
CA VAL A 212 42.44 -0.94 4.87
C VAL A 212 41.93 0.50 4.61
N GLY A 213 40.98 0.68 3.65
CA GLY A 213 40.44 1.99 3.32
C GLY A 213 41.38 2.94 2.60
N SER A 214 42.47 2.41 2.02
CA SER A 214 43.57 3.17 1.39
C SER A 214 43.58 3.04 -0.14
N CYS A 215 42.41 3.21 -0.78
CA CYS A 215 42.32 3.25 -2.23
C CYS A 215 43.02 4.51 -2.78
N SER A 216 44.12 4.33 -3.47
CA SER A 216 44.89 5.44 -4.07
C SER A 216 44.21 6.13 -5.27
N GLN A 217 43.17 5.48 -5.82
CA GLN A 217 42.43 6.01 -6.96
C GLN A 217 41.30 6.97 -6.54
N TRP A 218 40.87 6.93 -5.27
CA TRP A 218 39.87 7.85 -4.74
C TRP A 218 40.52 9.02 -4.04
N LEU A 219 40.25 10.25 -4.53
CA LEU A 219 40.77 11.47 -3.93
C LEU A 219 39.70 12.15 -3.07
N THR A 220 40.07 12.43 -1.83
CA THR A 220 39.25 13.28 -0.95
C THR A 220 39.35 14.74 -1.37
N TRP A 221 38.35 15.55 -1.01
CA TRP A 221 38.31 16.96 -1.40
C TRP A 221 39.58 17.76 -1.04
N PRO A 222 40.18 17.61 0.16
CA PRO A 222 41.44 18.29 0.47
C PRO A 222 42.59 17.89 -0.47
N GLU A 223 42.65 16.61 -0.86
CA GLU A 223 43.69 16.13 -1.79
C GLU A 223 43.50 16.71 -3.20
N VAL A 224 42.24 16.88 -3.64
CA VAL A 224 41.90 17.56 -4.92
C VAL A 224 42.43 19.00 -4.92
N PHE A 225 42.40 19.68 -3.76
CA PHE A 225 42.94 21.04 -3.60
C PHE A 225 44.43 21.08 -3.25
N GLY A 226 45.12 19.93 -3.27
CA GLY A 226 46.56 19.84 -3.02
C GLY A 226 46.96 19.91 -1.54
N LEU A 227 46.01 19.71 -0.60
CA LEU A 227 46.29 19.63 0.83
C LEU A 227 46.56 18.18 1.23
N SER A 228 47.34 17.99 2.29
CA SER A 228 47.60 16.66 2.86
C SER A 228 46.30 16.05 3.40
N ARG A 229 46.26 14.72 3.54
CA ARG A 229 45.07 13.99 4.04
C ARG A 229 44.81 14.25 5.53
N GLU A 230 45.84 14.53 6.30
CA GLU A 230 45.81 14.72 7.74
C GLU A 230 46.11 16.15 8.17
N GLY A 231 45.43 16.63 9.19
CA GLY A 231 45.62 17.94 9.78
C GLY A 231 44.29 18.69 10.04
N SER A 232 44.38 19.80 10.80
CA SER A 232 43.20 20.61 11.14
C SER A 232 42.62 21.36 9.92
N GLY A 233 43.45 21.84 9.01
CA GLY A 233 43.01 22.54 7.80
C GLY A 233 42.21 21.66 6.85
N PRO A 234 42.72 20.49 6.43
CA PRO A 234 41.98 19.52 5.62
C PRO A 234 40.66 19.08 6.27
N TYR A 235 40.64 18.88 7.58
CA TYR A 235 39.42 18.53 8.31
C TYR A 235 38.33 19.61 8.21
N VAL A 236 38.68 20.87 8.43
CA VAL A 236 37.78 22.01 8.31
C VAL A 236 37.25 22.17 6.88
N LEU A 237 38.11 22.00 5.88
CA LEU A 237 37.72 22.08 4.46
C LEU A 237 36.72 20.97 4.11
N SER A 238 37.00 19.71 4.50
CA SER A 238 36.12 18.58 4.29
C SER A 238 34.75 18.80 4.98
N TYR A 239 34.77 19.36 6.19
CA TYR A 239 33.55 19.67 6.92
C TYR A 239 32.68 20.72 6.20
N LEU A 240 33.28 21.81 5.76
CA LEU A 240 32.56 22.87 5.05
C LEU A 240 31.99 22.36 3.73
N LEU A 241 32.75 21.58 2.96
CA LEU A 241 32.29 21.01 1.70
C LEU A 241 31.17 19.97 1.92
N TYR A 242 31.26 19.15 2.97
CA TYR A 242 30.20 18.22 3.35
C TYR A 242 28.90 18.96 3.63
N VAL A 243 28.91 20.03 4.41
CA VAL A 243 27.74 20.84 4.70
C VAL A 243 27.20 21.51 3.44
N LEU A 244 28.07 22.04 2.58
CA LEU A 244 27.68 22.69 1.34
C LEU A 244 26.95 21.71 0.39
N TRP A 245 27.52 20.52 0.16
CA TRP A 245 26.88 19.49 -0.67
C TRP A 245 25.55 19.02 -0.08
N ALA A 246 25.46 18.82 1.24
CA ALA A 246 24.22 18.44 1.90
C ALA A 246 23.12 19.48 1.69
N LEU A 247 23.43 20.77 1.84
CA LEU A 247 22.50 21.87 1.59
C LEU A 247 22.08 21.96 0.11
N LEU A 248 23.03 21.79 -0.82
CA LEU A 248 22.74 21.83 -2.24
C LEU A 248 21.76 20.71 -2.63
N PHE A 249 22.00 19.48 -2.19
CA PHE A 249 21.12 18.35 -2.48
C PHE A 249 19.74 18.53 -1.85
N ALA A 250 19.67 18.99 -0.60
CA ALA A 250 18.41 19.26 0.08
C ALA A 250 17.61 20.39 -0.62
N ALA A 251 18.28 21.46 -1.05
CA ALA A 251 17.66 22.55 -1.80
C ALA A 251 17.09 22.07 -3.12
N LEU A 252 17.87 21.32 -3.89
CA LEU A 252 17.43 20.76 -5.18
C LEU A 252 16.23 19.83 -4.99
N ALA A 253 16.28 18.92 -4.01
CA ALA A 253 15.17 18.01 -3.71
C ALA A 253 13.88 18.78 -3.37
N ALA A 254 13.95 19.77 -2.49
CA ALA A 254 12.79 20.54 -2.06
C ALA A 254 12.23 21.41 -3.20
N CYS A 255 13.09 22.03 -4.01
CA CYS A 255 12.68 22.84 -5.14
C CYS A 255 12.02 22.01 -6.24
N LEU A 256 12.58 20.84 -6.59
CA LEU A 256 12.01 19.95 -7.59
C LEU A 256 10.62 19.46 -7.18
N VAL A 257 10.46 19.05 -5.92
CA VAL A 257 9.17 18.59 -5.40
C VAL A 257 8.14 19.71 -5.41
N ARG A 258 8.53 20.93 -4.98
CA ARG A 258 7.61 22.07 -4.91
C ARG A 258 7.14 22.54 -6.28
N MET A 259 8.06 22.59 -7.27
CA MET A 259 7.77 23.17 -8.60
C MET A 259 7.04 22.20 -9.53
N PHE A 260 7.39 20.90 -9.51
CA PHE A 260 6.93 19.97 -10.54
C PHE A 260 5.94 18.93 -10.03
N ALA A 261 6.10 18.44 -8.81
CA ALA A 261 5.28 17.36 -8.31
C ALA A 261 5.10 17.44 -6.78
N PRO A 262 4.17 18.24 -6.26
CA PRO A 262 3.92 18.32 -4.81
C PRO A 262 3.55 16.98 -4.17
N TYR A 263 2.94 16.07 -4.94
CA TYR A 263 2.60 14.71 -4.49
C TYR A 263 3.80 13.77 -4.37
N ALA A 264 4.99 14.17 -4.83
CA ALA A 264 6.20 13.37 -4.66
C ALA A 264 6.76 13.42 -3.23
N CYS A 265 6.30 14.35 -2.38
CA CYS A 265 6.75 14.44 -0.99
C CYS A 265 6.30 13.24 -0.14
N GLY A 266 6.98 13.04 1.00
CA GLY A 266 6.64 12.03 2.00
C GLY A 266 6.94 10.59 1.59
N SER A 267 6.51 9.65 2.42
CA SER A 267 6.67 8.21 2.21
C SER A 267 5.84 7.69 1.04
N GLY A 268 4.56 8.05 1.00
CA GLY A 268 3.60 7.58 0.01
C GLY A 268 2.82 6.33 0.44
N ILE A 269 3.26 5.62 1.50
CA ILE A 269 2.55 4.42 1.98
C ILE A 269 1.15 4.76 2.51
N PRO A 270 0.93 5.79 3.34
CA PRO A 270 -0.41 6.17 3.81
C PRO A 270 -1.38 6.43 2.65
N GLU A 271 -0.94 7.15 1.64
CA GLU A 271 -1.74 7.49 0.47
C GLU A 271 -2.01 6.26 -0.41
N ILE A 272 -1.02 5.38 -0.61
CA ILE A 272 -1.20 4.12 -1.35
C ILE A 272 -2.21 3.21 -0.63
N LYS A 273 -2.11 3.08 0.70
CA LYS A 273 -3.07 2.36 1.54
C LYS A 273 -4.49 2.89 1.33
N THR A 274 -4.64 4.21 1.32
CA THR A 274 -5.91 4.90 1.07
C THR A 274 -6.41 4.67 -0.38
N ILE A 275 -5.54 4.73 -1.39
CA ILE A 275 -5.91 4.46 -2.79
C ILE A 275 -6.36 3.00 -2.96
N LEU A 276 -5.67 2.05 -2.35
CA LEU A 276 -6.02 0.64 -2.43
C LEU A 276 -7.33 0.30 -1.70
N SER A 277 -7.74 1.09 -0.71
CA SER A 277 -9.06 0.98 -0.07
C SER A 277 -10.22 1.49 -0.96
N GLY A 278 -9.92 2.05 -2.13
CA GLY A 278 -10.92 2.50 -3.11
C GLY A 278 -11.02 4.01 -3.28
N PHE A 279 -10.28 4.81 -2.53
CA PHE A 279 -10.25 6.25 -2.70
C PHE A 279 -9.46 6.66 -3.96
N ILE A 280 -9.84 7.76 -4.59
CA ILE A 280 -9.19 8.27 -5.81
C ILE A 280 -8.50 9.58 -5.50
N ILE A 281 -7.17 9.58 -5.53
CA ILE A 281 -6.36 10.80 -5.47
C ILE A 281 -5.84 11.09 -6.87
N ARG A 282 -6.41 12.13 -7.51
CA ARG A 282 -6.03 12.49 -8.88
C ARG A 282 -4.60 13.03 -8.92
N GLY A 283 -3.84 12.65 -9.94
CA GLY A 283 -2.45 13.12 -10.14
C GLY A 283 -1.40 12.46 -9.24
N TYR A 284 -1.78 11.70 -8.22
CA TYR A 284 -0.87 11.10 -7.25
C TYR A 284 0.06 10.03 -7.88
N LEU A 285 -0.48 9.16 -8.73
CA LEU A 285 0.24 8.11 -9.46
C LEU A 285 0.64 8.54 -10.89
N GLY A 286 1.10 9.77 -11.03
CA GLY A 286 1.41 10.38 -12.33
C GLY A 286 2.84 10.13 -12.82
N LYS A 287 3.12 10.42 -14.10
CA LYS A 287 4.46 10.32 -14.71
C LYS A 287 5.45 11.31 -14.07
N TRP A 288 5.02 12.54 -13.83
CA TRP A 288 5.86 13.55 -13.18
C TRP A 288 6.19 13.19 -11.74
N THR A 289 5.21 12.63 -11.00
CA THR A 289 5.43 12.13 -9.64
C THR A 289 6.48 11.01 -9.63
N LEU A 290 6.45 10.09 -10.60
CA LEU A 290 7.45 9.04 -10.76
C LEU A 290 8.85 9.62 -10.90
N ILE A 291 9.07 10.52 -11.88
CA ILE A 291 10.39 11.08 -12.18
C ILE A 291 10.91 11.91 -11.01
N ILE A 292 10.10 12.84 -10.52
CA ILE A 292 10.52 13.76 -9.46
C ILE A 292 10.74 13.02 -8.14
N LYS A 293 9.93 11.99 -7.84
CA LYS A 293 10.15 11.18 -6.63
C LYS A 293 11.43 10.36 -6.73
N SER A 294 11.75 9.80 -7.90
CA SER A 294 12.99 9.02 -8.12
C SER A 294 14.24 9.90 -7.97
N VAL A 295 14.26 11.06 -8.61
CA VAL A 295 15.39 12.00 -8.46
C VAL A 295 15.43 12.62 -7.05
N GLY A 296 14.27 13.00 -6.53
CA GLY A 296 14.15 13.61 -5.21
C GLY A 296 14.60 12.70 -4.07
N ILE A 297 14.38 11.38 -4.16
CA ILE A 297 14.85 10.44 -3.13
C ILE A 297 16.37 10.26 -3.18
N MET A 298 16.98 10.21 -4.37
CA MET A 298 18.42 10.18 -4.50
C MET A 298 19.05 11.41 -3.81
N LEU A 299 18.55 12.61 -4.11
CA LEU A 299 19.01 13.86 -3.53
C LEU A 299 18.77 13.94 -2.01
N SER A 300 17.61 13.54 -1.52
CA SER A 300 17.27 13.66 -0.10
C SER A 300 18.04 12.66 0.79
N VAL A 301 18.32 11.45 0.30
CA VAL A 301 19.20 10.47 0.97
C VAL A 301 20.63 10.99 0.99
N SER A 302 21.12 11.47 -0.14
CA SER A 302 22.49 11.98 -0.28
C SER A 302 22.72 13.27 0.51
N ALA A 303 21.68 14.06 0.81
CA ALA A 303 21.79 15.20 1.71
C ALA A 303 22.14 14.81 3.17
N GLY A 304 22.09 13.52 3.52
CA GLY A 304 22.39 13.04 4.88
C GLY A 304 21.25 13.26 5.88
N LEU A 305 20.05 13.53 5.41
CA LEU A 305 18.84 13.59 6.24
C LEU A 305 18.53 12.22 6.85
N ASN A 306 17.97 12.20 8.07
CA ASN A 306 17.58 10.96 8.74
C ASN A 306 16.30 10.38 8.12
N LEU A 307 16.42 9.78 6.95
CA LEU A 307 15.33 9.21 6.16
C LEU A 307 15.80 7.97 5.38
N GLY A 308 14.84 7.18 4.93
CA GLY A 308 15.08 6.00 4.10
C GLY A 308 14.46 6.13 2.71
N LYS A 309 14.76 5.19 1.82
CA LYS A 309 14.25 5.13 0.44
C LYS A 309 13.04 4.19 0.29
N GLU A 310 12.76 3.33 1.25
CA GLU A 310 11.88 2.16 1.15
C GLU A 310 10.42 2.56 0.90
N GLY A 311 9.86 3.47 1.70
CA GLY A 311 8.51 3.98 1.49
C GLY A 311 8.33 4.65 0.11
N PRO A 312 9.20 5.60 -0.27
CA PRO A 312 9.19 6.18 -1.61
C PRO A 312 9.30 5.16 -2.75
N MET A 313 10.04 4.05 -2.57
CA MET A 313 10.13 2.98 -3.57
C MET A 313 8.80 2.28 -3.81
N VAL A 314 7.98 2.08 -2.77
CA VAL A 314 6.62 1.54 -2.91
C VAL A 314 5.76 2.49 -3.77
N HIS A 315 5.85 3.79 -3.53
CA HIS A 315 5.12 4.77 -4.33
C HIS A 315 5.59 4.81 -5.78
N ILE A 316 6.90 4.79 -6.02
CA ILE A 316 7.51 4.73 -7.36
C ILE A 316 7.00 3.49 -8.12
N ALA A 317 7.04 2.32 -7.49
CA ALA A 317 6.54 1.08 -8.05
C ALA A 317 5.03 1.16 -8.40
N CYS A 318 4.22 1.75 -7.52
CA CYS A 318 2.80 1.98 -7.79
C CYS A 318 2.56 2.97 -8.94
N CYS A 319 3.40 4.00 -9.10
CA CYS A 319 3.35 4.88 -10.28
C CYS A 319 3.63 4.10 -11.57
N ILE A 320 4.65 3.24 -11.58
CA ILE A 320 4.98 2.35 -12.71
C ILE A 320 3.79 1.42 -12.99
N GLY A 321 3.23 0.78 -11.96
CA GLY A 321 2.06 -0.09 -12.08
C GLY A 321 0.84 0.62 -12.66
N ASN A 322 0.57 1.84 -12.21
CA ASN A 322 -0.51 2.67 -12.76
C ASN A 322 -0.28 3.00 -14.24
N ILE A 323 0.92 3.47 -14.62
CA ILE A 323 1.24 3.85 -16.01
C ILE A 323 1.13 2.64 -16.93
N LEU A 324 1.71 1.50 -16.55
CA LEU A 324 1.69 0.28 -17.37
C LEU A 324 0.30 -0.37 -17.44
N SER A 325 -0.56 -0.17 -16.44
CA SER A 325 -1.94 -0.67 -16.47
C SER A 325 -2.76 -0.11 -17.64
N TYR A 326 -2.46 1.11 -18.09
CA TYR A 326 -3.15 1.71 -19.24
C TYR A 326 -2.81 1.06 -20.58
N LEU A 327 -1.72 0.32 -20.69
CA LEU A 327 -1.39 -0.45 -21.90
C LEU A 327 -2.39 -1.61 -22.14
N PHE A 328 -3.05 -2.05 -21.05
CA PHE A 328 -3.98 -3.17 -21.10
C PHE A 328 -5.39 -2.69 -20.78
N PRO A 329 -6.32 -2.69 -21.75
CA PRO A 329 -7.69 -2.20 -21.55
C PRO A 329 -8.43 -2.86 -20.38
N LYS A 330 -8.09 -4.11 -20.07
CA LYS A 330 -8.61 -4.87 -18.93
C LYS A 330 -8.35 -4.18 -17.57
N TYR A 331 -7.18 -3.60 -17.41
CA TYR A 331 -6.74 -2.96 -16.19
C TYR A 331 -6.93 -1.43 -16.23
N GLY A 332 -6.69 -0.80 -17.38
CA GLY A 332 -6.80 0.65 -17.53
C GLY A 332 -8.22 1.20 -17.43
N ARG A 333 -9.23 0.41 -17.85
CA ARG A 333 -10.65 0.81 -17.83
C ARG A 333 -11.43 0.32 -16.61
N ASN A 334 -10.83 -0.50 -15.74
CA ASN A 334 -11.47 -1.08 -14.57
C ASN A 334 -10.66 -0.77 -13.33
N GLU A 335 -11.20 0.09 -12.47
CA GLU A 335 -10.49 0.59 -11.31
C GLU A 335 -10.26 -0.50 -10.24
N ALA A 336 -11.17 -1.46 -10.07
CA ALA A 336 -10.97 -2.59 -9.17
C ALA A 336 -9.81 -3.48 -9.65
N LYS A 337 -9.74 -3.78 -10.96
CA LYS A 337 -8.66 -4.56 -11.55
C LYS A 337 -7.32 -3.82 -11.56
N LYS A 338 -7.34 -2.51 -11.71
CA LYS A 338 -6.13 -1.68 -11.60
C LYS A 338 -5.50 -1.81 -10.21
N ARG A 339 -6.32 -1.85 -9.14
CA ARG A 339 -5.83 -2.00 -7.77
C ARG A 339 -5.16 -3.35 -7.51
N GLU A 340 -5.56 -4.42 -8.21
CA GLU A 340 -4.81 -5.69 -8.19
C GLU A 340 -3.39 -5.51 -8.72
N ILE A 341 -3.20 -4.72 -9.79
CA ILE A 341 -1.86 -4.42 -10.32
C ILE A 341 -1.08 -3.48 -9.39
N LEU A 342 -1.74 -2.48 -8.79
CA LEU A 342 -1.09 -1.59 -7.82
C LEU A 342 -0.62 -2.35 -6.58
N SER A 343 -1.40 -3.32 -6.10
CA SER A 343 -1.02 -4.20 -5.00
C SER A 343 0.21 -5.06 -5.36
N ALA A 344 0.27 -5.60 -6.58
CA ALA A 344 1.45 -6.32 -7.07
C ALA A 344 2.67 -5.38 -7.22
N ALA A 345 2.45 -4.15 -7.66
CA ALA A 345 3.50 -3.14 -7.77
C ALA A 345 4.03 -2.72 -6.39
N ALA A 346 3.16 -2.58 -5.38
CA ALA A 346 3.59 -2.31 -4.00
C ALA A 346 4.48 -3.43 -3.45
N ALA A 347 4.11 -4.70 -3.71
CA ALA A 347 4.94 -5.86 -3.36
C ALA A 347 6.32 -5.80 -4.04
N ALA A 348 6.37 -5.46 -5.33
CA ALA A 348 7.63 -5.29 -6.06
C ALA A 348 8.47 -4.12 -5.50
N GLY A 349 7.83 -3.02 -5.09
CA GLY A 349 8.50 -1.87 -4.49
C GLY A 349 9.23 -2.21 -3.18
N VAL A 350 8.60 -2.98 -2.30
CA VAL A 350 9.25 -3.48 -1.07
C VAL A 350 10.32 -4.52 -1.39
N SER A 351 10.04 -5.41 -2.35
CA SER A 351 10.99 -6.42 -2.79
C SER A 351 12.32 -5.81 -3.24
N VAL A 352 12.31 -4.73 -4.03
CA VAL A 352 13.54 -4.05 -4.48
C VAL A 352 14.14 -3.16 -3.40
N ALA A 353 13.33 -2.65 -2.47
CA ALA A 353 13.83 -1.79 -1.39
C ALA A 353 14.70 -2.55 -0.39
N PHE A 354 14.37 -3.82 -0.14
CA PHE A 354 15.02 -4.68 0.87
C PHE A 354 15.71 -5.91 0.29
N GLY A 355 15.59 -6.19 -1.00
CA GLY A 355 16.02 -7.45 -1.58
C GLY A 355 15.17 -8.66 -1.12
N ALA A 356 13.95 -8.41 -0.63
CA ALA A 356 13.09 -9.35 0.08
C ALA A 356 11.79 -9.62 -0.71
N PRO A 357 11.76 -10.55 -1.69
CA PRO A 357 10.59 -10.78 -2.52
C PRO A 357 9.41 -11.39 -1.75
N ILE A 358 9.61 -12.32 -0.82
CA ILE A 358 8.54 -12.92 -0.02
C ILE A 358 8.01 -11.89 0.98
N GLY A 359 8.90 -11.20 1.67
CA GLY A 359 8.56 -10.11 2.59
C GLY A 359 7.77 -8.99 1.90
N GLY A 360 8.11 -8.65 0.66
CA GLY A 360 7.39 -7.67 -0.14
C GLY A 360 5.95 -8.06 -0.43
N VAL A 361 5.69 -9.34 -0.76
CA VAL A 361 4.32 -9.85 -0.97
C VAL A 361 3.52 -9.82 0.31
N LEU A 362 4.12 -10.26 1.42
CA LEU A 362 3.47 -10.27 2.74
C LEU A 362 3.20 -8.85 3.24
N PHE A 363 4.10 -7.90 3.00
CA PHE A 363 3.88 -6.49 3.29
C PHE A 363 2.68 -5.93 2.52
N SER A 364 2.60 -6.23 1.22
CA SER A 364 1.45 -5.81 0.42
C SER A 364 0.14 -6.39 0.94
N LEU A 365 0.15 -7.64 1.44
CA LEU A 365 -1.01 -8.31 2.00
C LEU A 365 -1.39 -7.76 3.38
N GLU A 366 -0.40 -7.62 4.30
CA GLU A 366 -0.63 -7.28 5.71
C GLU A 366 -0.93 -5.80 5.92
N GLU A 367 -0.21 -4.90 5.21
CA GLU A 367 -0.23 -3.48 5.51
C GLU A 367 -0.95 -2.63 4.46
N VAL A 368 -0.78 -2.94 3.17
CA VAL A 368 -1.15 -1.99 2.11
C VAL A 368 -2.47 -2.33 1.45
N SER A 369 -2.76 -3.62 1.22
CA SER A 369 -3.88 -4.05 0.40
C SER A 369 -5.15 -4.24 1.21
N TYR A 370 -6.22 -3.60 0.77
CA TYR A 370 -7.56 -3.75 1.34
C TYR A 370 -8.29 -4.99 0.80
N TYR A 371 -8.18 -5.25 -0.50
CA TYR A 371 -8.77 -6.39 -1.21
C TYR A 371 -7.69 -7.17 -1.93
N PHE A 372 -7.43 -8.41 -1.51
CA PHE A 372 -6.33 -9.23 -2.00
C PHE A 372 -6.78 -10.65 -2.39
N PRO A 373 -7.36 -10.85 -3.58
CA PRO A 373 -7.77 -12.18 -4.04
C PRO A 373 -6.56 -13.09 -4.29
N LEU A 374 -6.73 -14.41 -4.15
CA LEU A 374 -5.67 -15.41 -4.35
C LEU A 374 -4.93 -15.30 -5.70
N LYS A 375 -5.65 -14.92 -6.76
CA LYS A 375 -5.01 -14.68 -8.07
C LYS A 375 -4.02 -13.51 -8.03
N THR A 376 -4.26 -12.51 -7.21
CA THR A 376 -3.36 -11.37 -7.01
C THR A 376 -2.13 -11.79 -6.23
N LEU A 377 -2.24 -12.70 -5.27
CA LEU A 377 -1.11 -13.24 -4.52
C LEU A 377 -0.03 -13.81 -5.46
N TRP A 378 -0.41 -14.70 -6.36
CA TRP A 378 0.52 -15.31 -7.32
C TRP A 378 1.14 -14.29 -8.28
N ARG A 379 0.36 -13.31 -8.72
CA ARG A 379 0.86 -12.22 -9.58
C ARG A 379 1.80 -11.28 -8.83
N SER A 380 1.49 -10.97 -7.58
CA SER A 380 2.36 -10.15 -6.72
C SER A 380 3.68 -10.86 -6.44
N PHE A 381 3.64 -12.16 -6.16
CA PHE A 381 4.83 -12.98 -5.98
C PHE A 381 5.71 -12.98 -7.26
N PHE A 382 5.12 -13.20 -8.42
CA PHE A 382 5.84 -13.17 -9.69
C PHE A 382 6.43 -11.78 -9.98
N CYS A 383 5.67 -10.71 -9.71
CA CYS A 383 6.14 -9.34 -9.89
C CYS A 383 7.33 -9.02 -8.98
N ALA A 384 7.24 -9.39 -7.69
CA ALA A 384 8.30 -9.20 -6.71
C ALA A 384 9.56 -9.99 -7.05
N LEU A 385 9.40 -11.25 -7.49
CA LEU A 385 10.50 -12.11 -7.95
C LEU A 385 11.24 -11.49 -9.14
N VAL A 386 10.51 -11.04 -10.17
CA VAL A 386 11.10 -10.41 -11.36
C VAL A 386 11.83 -9.12 -10.97
N ALA A 387 11.24 -8.30 -10.11
CA ALA A 387 11.85 -7.05 -9.66
C ALA A 387 13.16 -7.30 -8.88
N ALA A 388 13.16 -8.26 -7.95
CA ALA A 388 14.37 -8.67 -7.23
C ALA A 388 15.44 -9.24 -8.15
N PHE A 389 15.05 -10.08 -9.13
CA PHE A 389 15.97 -10.65 -10.10
C PHE A 389 16.66 -9.58 -10.95
N ILE A 390 15.92 -8.57 -11.43
CA ILE A 390 16.48 -7.47 -12.20
C ILE A 390 17.41 -6.61 -11.34
N LEU A 391 17.01 -6.28 -10.11
CA LEU A 391 17.87 -5.54 -9.18
C LEU A 391 19.19 -6.28 -8.94
N ARG A 392 19.11 -7.57 -8.67
CA ARG A 392 20.28 -8.43 -8.47
C ARG A 392 21.16 -8.50 -9.73
N SER A 393 20.54 -8.55 -10.93
CA SER A 393 21.30 -8.58 -12.20
C SER A 393 22.05 -7.30 -12.47
N ILE A 394 21.53 -6.14 -12.00
CA ILE A 394 22.21 -4.84 -12.07
C ILE A 394 23.34 -4.80 -11.03
N ASN A 395 23.19 -5.51 -9.91
CA ASN A 395 24.11 -5.57 -8.78
C ASN A 395 24.59 -4.17 -8.33
N PRO A 396 23.69 -3.29 -7.87
CA PRO A 396 24.06 -1.93 -7.50
C PRO A 396 24.98 -1.85 -6.29
N PHE A 397 25.08 -2.92 -5.52
CA PHE A 397 25.88 -2.99 -4.28
C PHE A 397 27.28 -3.61 -4.45
N GLY A 398 27.59 -4.15 -5.63
CA GLY A 398 28.91 -4.74 -5.91
C GLY A 398 29.27 -6.02 -5.10
N ASN A 399 28.38 -6.44 -4.19
CA ASN A 399 28.65 -7.54 -3.27
C ASN A 399 28.39 -8.91 -3.88
N GLU A 400 29.15 -9.93 -3.47
CA GLU A 400 28.91 -11.33 -3.84
C GLU A 400 27.59 -11.86 -3.27
N HIS A 401 27.17 -11.34 -2.09
CA HIS A 401 25.93 -11.72 -1.42
C HIS A 401 24.71 -11.00 -2.01
N SER A 402 23.62 -11.73 -2.14
CA SER A 402 22.38 -11.24 -2.76
C SER A 402 21.47 -10.46 -1.82
N VAL A 403 21.87 -10.26 -0.57
CA VAL A 403 21.09 -9.61 0.49
C VAL A 403 21.76 -8.31 0.94
N LEU A 404 20.96 -7.35 1.39
CA LEU A 404 21.43 -5.99 1.72
C LEU A 404 22.34 -5.98 2.97
N PHE A 405 22.01 -6.77 3.98
CA PHE A 405 22.76 -6.86 5.24
C PHE A 405 23.07 -8.33 5.56
N TYR A 406 23.87 -8.97 4.72
CA TYR A 406 24.27 -10.34 4.96
C TYR A 406 25.03 -10.48 6.28
N VAL A 407 24.57 -11.38 7.14
CA VAL A 407 25.21 -11.68 8.44
C VAL A 407 25.20 -13.18 8.64
N GLU A 408 26.37 -13.71 8.97
CA GLU A 408 26.54 -15.08 9.41
C GLU A 408 27.21 -15.06 10.76
N TYR A 409 26.54 -15.60 11.77
CA TYR A 409 27.11 -15.70 13.11
C TYR A 409 27.65 -17.11 13.34
N SER A 410 28.81 -17.16 14.00
CA SER A 410 29.53 -18.42 14.28
C SER A 410 28.78 -19.30 15.28
N LYS A 411 27.97 -18.70 16.15
CA LYS A 411 27.19 -19.40 17.19
C LYS A 411 25.69 -19.14 17.05
N ASP A 412 24.90 -20.17 17.37
CA ASP A 412 23.44 -20.04 17.46
C ASP A 412 23.04 -19.38 18.80
N TRP A 413 21.85 -18.81 18.85
CA TRP A 413 21.31 -18.22 20.06
C TRP A 413 20.94 -19.28 21.10
N ILE A 414 21.05 -18.91 22.39
CA ILE A 414 20.77 -19.77 23.51
C ILE A 414 19.36 -19.48 24.06
N PHE A 415 18.66 -20.51 24.54
CA PHE A 415 17.24 -20.38 24.93
C PHE A 415 16.99 -19.28 26.00
N PHE A 416 17.90 -19.05 26.95
CA PHE A 416 17.74 -17.97 27.93
C PHE A 416 17.78 -16.56 27.32
N GLU A 417 18.44 -16.38 26.16
CA GLU A 417 18.50 -15.09 25.47
C GLU A 417 17.12 -14.62 24.96
N LEU A 418 16.12 -15.52 24.94
CA LEU A 418 14.75 -15.14 24.60
C LEU A 418 14.17 -14.10 25.59
N VAL A 419 14.57 -14.12 26.86
CA VAL A 419 14.11 -13.15 27.87
C VAL A 419 14.62 -11.74 27.56
N PRO A 420 15.93 -11.48 27.37
CA PRO A 420 16.41 -10.17 26.92
C PRO A 420 15.88 -9.78 25.52
N PHE A 421 15.60 -10.72 24.62
CA PHE A 421 14.97 -10.40 23.33
C PHE A 421 13.54 -9.88 23.47
N ILE A 422 12.73 -10.50 24.36
CA ILE A 422 11.40 -9.96 24.72
C ILE A 422 11.55 -8.59 25.40
N GLY A 423 12.54 -8.42 26.28
CA GLY A 423 12.86 -7.13 26.91
C GLY A 423 13.20 -6.05 25.87
N LEU A 424 13.97 -6.39 24.81
CA LEU A 424 14.20 -5.50 23.68
C LEU A 424 12.90 -5.16 22.93
N GLY A 425 12.00 -6.13 22.81
CA GLY A 425 10.65 -5.90 22.26
C GLY A 425 9.89 -4.84 23.06
N VAL A 426 9.89 -4.94 24.40
CA VAL A 426 9.24 -3.95 25.29
C VAL A 426 9.86 -2.56 25.11
N ILE A 427 11.19 -2.46 25.18
CA ILE A 427 11.92 -1.19 24.98
C ILE A 427 11.61 -0.61 23.61
N GLY A 428 11.63 -1.44 22.55
CA GLY A 428 11.31 -1.04 21.18
C GLY A 428 9.90 -0.46 21.05
N GLY A 429 8.90 -1.09 21.67
CA GLY A 429 7.51 -0.60 21.71
C GLY A 429 7.36 0.76 22.40
N VAL A 430 8.08 0.97 23.50
CA VAL A 430 8.09 2.27 24.22
C VAL A 430 8.72 3.36 23.35
N ILE A 431 9.92 3.11 22.79
CA ILE A 431 10.63 4.07 21.93
C ILE A 431 9.76 4.44 20.72
N ALA A 432 9.15 3.42 20.09
CA ALA A 432 8.25 3.61 18.95
C ALA A 432 7.06 4.51 19.29
N THR A 433 6.42 4.29 20.44
CA THR A 433 5.28 5.10 20.88
C THR A 433 5.67 6.55 21.16
N ILE A 434 6.83 6.77 21.82
CA ILE A 434 7.38 8.12 22.05
C ILE A 434 7.63 8.81 20.71
N PHE A 435 8.26 8.10 19.76
CA PHE A 435 8.53 8.61 18.43
C PHE A 435 7.24 9.02 17.69
N ILE A 436 6.22 8.14 17.66
CA ILE A 436 4.95 8.42 16.99
C ILE A 436 4.27 9.65 17.57
N LYS A 437 4.14 9.73 18.91
CA LYS A 437 3.50 10.87 19.59
C LYS A 437 4.27 12.17 19.33
N ALA A 438 5.59 12.14 19.41
CA ALA A 438 6.44 13.32 19.18
C ALA A 438 6.38 13.79 17.71
N ASN A 439 6.43 12.87 16.75
CA ASN A 439 6.34 13.20 15.33
C ASN A 439 4.96 13.77 14.97
N LEU A 440 3.87 13.18 15.47
CA LEU A 440 2.51 13.71 15.26
C LEU A 440 2.33 15.10 15.86
N TRP A 441 2.86 15.33 17.08
CA TRP A 441 2.85 16.64 17.70
C TRP A 441 3.58 17.66 16.83
N TRP A 442 4.78 17.32 16.34
CA TRP A 442 5.55 18.19 15.45
C TRP A 442 4.83 18.45 14.12
N CYS A 443 4.24 17.42 13.51
CA CYS A 443 3.50 17.57 12.26
C CYS A 443 2.24 18.43 12.41
N ARG A 444 1.54 18.35 13.55
CA ARG A 444 0.41 19.25 13.89
C ARG A 444 0.89 20.68 14.08
N TYR A 445 1.97 20.88 14.84
CA TYR A 445 2.57 22.19 15.03
C TYR A 445 2.99 22.83 13.70
N ARG A 446 3.61 22.06 12.80
CA ARG A 446 3.99 22.50 11.45
C ARG A 446 2.79 22.98 10.63
N LYS A 447 1.65 22.28 10.68
CA LYS A 447 0.43 22.67 9.96
C LYS A 447 -0.14 24.01 10.46
N VAL A 448 -0.06 24.31 11.74
CA VAL A 448 -0.61 25.53 12.35
C VAL A 448 0.37 26.68 12.29
N SER A 449 1.68 26.43 12.34
CA SER A 449 2.71 27.46 12.40
C SER A 449 3.05 28.05 11.04
N ARG A 450 3.67 29.23 11.03
CA ARG A 450 4.20 29.88 9.82
C ARG A 450 5.26 29.03 9.09
N LEU A 451 5.85 28.08 9.78
CA LEU A 451 6.85 27.15 9.20
C LEU A 451 6.28 26.36 8.01
N GLY A 452 5.01 25.95 8.09
CA GLY A 452 4.34 25.25 7.00
C GLY A 452 4.16 26.06 5.72
N GLN A 453 4.23 27.38 5.79
CA GLN A 453 4.13 28.28 4.62
C GLN A 453 5.44 28.33 3.81
N TYR A 454 6.58 28.06 4.47
CA TYR A 454 7.92 28.10 3.85
C TYR A 454 8.62 26.72 3.83
N PRO A 455 8.09 25.75 3.08
CA PRO A 455 8.57 24.37 3.14
C PRO A 455 10.03 24.18 2.67
N VAL A 456 10.52 25.00 1.75
CA VAL A 456 11.92 24.93 1.28
C VAL A 456 12.85 25.40 2.38
N SER A 457 12.53 26.50 3.06
CA SER A 457 13.33 27.01 4.18
C SER A 457 13.39 26.01 5.34
N GLU A 458 12.27 25.33 5.64
CA GLU A 458 12.24 24.26 6.65
C GLU A 458 13.24 23.15 6.31
N VAL A 459 13.20 22.65 5.07
CA VAL A 459 14.10 21.58 4.61
C VAL A 459 15.57 22.03 4.72
N LEU A 460 15.89 23.26 4.33
CA LEU A 460 17.25 23.81 4.43
C LEU A 460 17.74 23.94 5.87
N ILE A 461 16.92 24.42 6.78
CA ILE A 461 17.27 24.54 8.20
C ILE A 461 17.51 23.16 8.80
N VAL A 462 16.61 22.20 8.55
CA VAL A 462 16.75 20.83 9.04
C VAL A 462 18.02 20.19 8.47
N SER A 463 18.30 20.37 7.16
CA SER A 463 19.50 19.83 6.52
C SER A 463 20.78 20.46 7.08
N LEU A 464 20.80 21.78 7.29
CA LEU A 464 21.94 22.47 7.86
C LEU A 464 22.25 21.94 9.27
N VAL A 465 21.25 21.91 10.14
CA VAL A 465 21.42 21.44 11.52
C VAL A 465 21.88 19.98 11.54
N THR A 466 21.26 19.15 10.69
CA THR A 466 21.62 17.73 10.58
C THR A 466 23.07 17.56 10.10
N ALA A 467 23.50 18.25 9.04
CA ALA A 467 24.83 18.13 8.49
C ALA A 467 25.91 18.63 9.46
N VAL A 468 25.66 19.77 10.14
CA VAL A 468 26.57 20.34 11.13
C VAL A 468 26.79 19.41 12.33
N ILE A 469 25.71 18.81 12.86
CA ILE A 469 25.82 17.93 14.03
C ILE A 469 26.33 16.53 13.62
N ALA A 470 26.01 16.05 12.41
CA ALA A 470 26.39 14.72 11.98
C ALA A 470 27.88 14.53 11.73
N TYR A 471 28.60 15.54 11.21
CA TYR A 471 29.98 15.39 10.74
C TYR A 471 30.99 15.02 11.83
N PRO A 472 30.97 15.61 13.05
CA PRO A 472 31.97 15.32 14.10
C PRO A 472 31.97 13.89 14.60
N ASN A 473 30.79 13.22 14.60
CA ASN A 473 30.68 11.86 15.08
C ASN A 473 30.73 10.86 13.91
N PRO A 474 31.68 9.91 13.86
CA PRO A 474 31.84 8.97 12.75
C PRO A 474 30.59 8.11 12.54
N TYR A 475 29.84 7.72 13.58
CA TYR A 475 28.62 6.91 13.49
C TYR A 475 27.39 7.69 12.96
N THR A 476 27.40 9.00 13.05
CA THR A 476 26.37 9.86 12.45
C THR A 476 26.73 10.33 11.06
N ARG A 477 28.03 10.43 10.77
CA ARG A 477 28.57 10.86 9.47
C ARG A 477 28.39 9.80 8.39
N MET A 478 28.65 8.51 8.69
CA MET A 478 28.46 7.42 7.75
C MET A 478 26.99 7.24 7.34
N SER A 479 26.74 6.61 6.20
CA SER A 479 25.36 6.33 5.75
C SER A 479 24.63 5.44 6.77
N THR A 480 23.32 5.63 6.89
CA THR A 480 22.52 4.85 7.86
C THR A 480 22.58 3.35 7.56
N SER A 481 22.65 2.96 6.29
CA SER A 481 22.80 1.56 5.88
C SER A 481 24.16 0.96 6.30
N GLN A 482 25.24 1.69 6.12
CA GLN A 482 26.57 1.27 6.58
C GLN A 482 26.64 1.13 8.09
N LEU A 483 26.00 2.06 8.83
CA LEU A 483 25.91 1.95 10.31
C LEU A 483 25.15 0.69 10.74
N ILE A 484 24.02 0.37 10.09
CA ILE A 484 23.24 -0.85 10.40
C ILE A 484 24.10 -2.10 10.12
N TYR A 485 24.79 -2.13 8.98
CA TYR A 485 25.69 -3.24 8.64
C TYR A 485 26.77 -3.45 9.71
N LEU A 486 27.43 -2.36 10.14
CA LEU A 486 28.42 -2.40 11.21
C LEU A 486 27.86 -2.91 12.53
N LEU A 487 26.64 -2.47 12.89
CA LEU A 487 25.99 -2.90 14.13
C LEU A 487 25.54 -4.36 14.10
N PHE A 488 25.18 -4.89 12.94
CA PHE A 488 24.79 -6.29 12.77
C PHE A 488 25.99 -7.22 12.66
N SER A 489 27.12 -6.73 12.15
CA SER A 489 28.32 -7.55 11.94
C SER A 489 28.85 -8.13 13.25
N GLN A 490 29.41 -9.34 13.16
CA GLN A 490 30.16 -9.98 14.24
C GLN A 490 31.60 -9.42 14.23
N CYS A 491 32.13 -9.06 15.40
CA CYS A 491 33.49 -8.63 15.56
C CYS A 491 34.45 -9.81 15.32
N GLY A 492 35.27 -9.72 14.27
CA GLY A 492 36.28 -10.70 13.91
C GLY A 492 37.69 -10.16 14.17
N VAL A 493 38.70 -11.04 14.01
CA VAL A 493 40.13 -10.69 14.25
C VAL A 493 40.63 -9.59 13.30
N ALA A 494 40.05 -9.52 12.10
CA ALA A 494 40.46 -8.55 11.07
C ALA A 494 39.75 -7.17 11.20
N ASN A 495 38.71 -7.05 12.02
CA ASN A 495 37.95 -5.79 12.14
C ASN A 495 38.72 -4.76 12.96
N SER A 496 39.09 -3.67 12.31
CA SER A 496 39.79 -2.52 12.93
C SER A 496 38.87 -1.47 13.55
N ASP A 497 37.56 -1.68 13.52
CA ASP A 497 36.59 -0.71 14.05
C ASP A 497 36.69 -0.58 15.59
N PRO A 498 36.59 0.65 16.16
CA PRO A 498 36.63 0.85 17.59
C PRO A 498 35.56 0.08 18.37
N LEU A 499 34.44 -0.25 17.71
CA LEU A 499 33.34 -1.05 18.29
C LEU A 499 33.76 -2.51 18.53
N CYS A 500 34.82 -2.97 17.88
CA CYS A 500 35.38 -4.32 17.95
C CYS A 500 36.73 -4.38 18.70
N ASP A 501 37.05 -3.36 19.50
CA ASP A 501 38.27 -3.29 20.29
C ASP A 501 38.10 -4.09 21.58
N TYR A 502 38.23 -5.41 21.49
CA TYR A 502 38.22 -6.34 22.63
C TYR A 502 39.66 -6.68 23.06
N ASN A 503 39.86 -6.75 24.36
CA ASN A 503 41.17 -7.12 24.88
C ASN A 503 41.53 -8.57 24.48
N ARG A 504 42.54 -8.71 23.62
CA ARG A 504 43.02 -10.01 23.11
C ARG A 504 44.29 -10.40 23.85
N ASN A 505 44.25 -11.53 24.56
CA ASN A 505 45.45 -12.15 25.12
C ASN A 505 46.02 -13.12 24.09
N PHE A 506 47.13 -12.75 23.46
CA PHE A 506 47.93 -13.66 22.65
C PHE A 506 48.84 -14.48 23.54
N THR A 507 48.45 -15.72 23.86
CA THR A 507 49.28 -16.63 24.67
C THR A 507 50.25 -17.45 23.80
N ASP A 508 49.94 -17.67 22.52
CA ASP A 508 50.78 -18.27 21.48
C ASP A 508 50.44 -17.72 20.10
N VAL A 509 51.43 -17.70 19.21
CA VAL A 509 51.33 -17.15 17.82
C VAL A 509 50.19 -17.79 16.99
N ASN A 510 49.73 -18.98 17.42
CA ASN A 510 48.68 -19.74 16.69
C ASN A 510 47.37 -19.91 17.48
N SER A 511 47.23 -19.41 18.69
CA SER A 511 46.02 -19.49 19.49
C SER A 511 45.72 -18.12 20.12
N ALA A 512 45.01 -17.28 19.39
CA ALA A 512 44.41 -16.09 19.96
C ALA A 512 43.19 -16.49 20.77
N ILE A 513 43.30 -16.50 22.11
CA ILE A 513 42.13 -16.58 22.96
C ILE A 513 41.51 -15.19 22.97
N GLU A 514 40.43 -15.02 22.25
CA GLU A 514 39.62 -13.81 22.33
C GLU A 514 38.93 -13.75 23.68
N THR A 515 39.40 -12.82 24.51
CA THR A 515 38.65 -12.50 25.73
C THR A 515 37.52 -11.57 25.39
N ALA A 516 36.32 -11.85 25.91
CA ALA A 516 35.13 -10.99 25.67
C ALA A 516 35.20 -9.69 26.52
N ALA A 517 36.35 -9.36 27.15
CA ALA A 517 36.51 -8.11 27.89
C ALA A 517 36.54 -6.91 26.93
N ALA A 518 35.62 -5.96 27.12
CA ALA A 518 35.57 -4.72 26.31
C ALA A 518 36.82 -3.86 26.57
N GLY A 519 37.48 -3.45 25.48
CA GLY A 519 38.57 -2.51 25.50
C GLY A 519 38.14 -1.04 25.59
N PRO A 520 39.09 -0.11 25.71
CA PRO A 520 38.77 1.34 25.77
C PRO A 520 38.12 1.85 24.51
N GLY A 521 38.39 1.27 23.36
CA GLY A 521 37.72 1.60 22.08
C GLY A 521 36.23 1.31 22.09
N VAL A 522 35.79 0.17 22.66
CA VAL A 522 34.38 -0.20 22.83
C VAL A 522 33.65 0.82 23.69
N TYR A 523 34.24 1.27 24.81
CA TYR A 523 33.61 2.26 25.69
C TYR A 523 33.45 3.62 24.98
N ASN A 524 34.45 4.08 24.22
CA ASN A 524 34.37 5.27 23.42
C ASN A 524 33.31 5.13 22.32
N ALA A 525 33.24 3.99 21.63
CA ALA A 525 32.23 3.70 20.64
C ALA A 525 30.82 3.73 21.22
N LEU A 526 30.60 3.14 22.42
CA LEU A 526 29.31 3.19 23.11
C LEU A 526 28.89 4.61 23.46
N TRP A 527 29.81 5.46 23.92
CA TRP A 527 29.51 6.88 24.17
C TRP A 527 29.08 7.61 22.90
N LEU A 528 29.85 7.45 21.81
CA LEU A 528 29.54 8.05 20.52
C LEU A 528 28.24 7.52 19.92
N LEU A 529 27.95 6.22 20.09
CA LEU A 529 26.66 5.62 19.69
C LEU A 529 25.49 6.13 20.52
N SER A 530 25.69 6.42 21.82
CA SER A 530 24.64 7.02 22.67
C SER A 530 24.25 8.41 22.14
N LEU A 531 25.25 9.23 21.77
CA LEU A 531 25.00 10.52 21.14
C LEU A 531 24.34 10.35 19.76
N ALA A 532 24.76 9.34 18.99
CA ALA A 532 24.15 9.02 17.70
C ALA A 532 22.69 8.57 17.85
N LEU A 533 22.32 7.80 18.88
CA LEU A 533 20.95 7.40 19.16
C LEU A 533 20.04 8.61 19.38
N ILE A 534 20.46 9.52 20.25
CA ILE A 534 19.71 10.76 20.54
C ILE A 534 19.57 11.61 19.27
N PHE A 535 20.68 11.80 18.54
CA PHE A 535 20.68 12.57 17.30
C PHE A 535 19.77 11.95 16.24
N LYS A 536 19.85 10.62 16.01
CA LYS A 536 19.02 9.91 15.04
C LYS A 536 17.54 9.96 15.43
N LEU A 537 17.20 9.77 16.71
CA LEU A 537 15.81 9.85 17.19
C LEU A 537 15.21 11.24 16.96
N VAL A 538 15.90 12.27 17.46
CA VAL A 538 15.44 13.67 17.33
C VAL A 538 15.41 14.08 15.86
N GLY A 539 16.48 13.77 15.10
CA GLY A 539 16.55 14.05 13.66
C GLY A 539 15.41 13.40 12.88
N THR A 540 15.05 12.15 13.16
CA THR A 540 13.95 11.46 12.48
C THR A 540 12.60 12.08 12.81
N ILE A 541 12.36 12.53 14.07
CA ILE A 541 11.12 13.23 14.47
C ILE A 541 10.91 14.48 13.62
N PHE A 542 11.96 15.27 13.39
CA PHE A 542 11.87 16.51 12.62
C PHE A 542 11.86 16.27 11.10
N THR A 543 12.57 15.25 10.62
CA THR A 543 12.73 14.98 9.20
C THR A 543 11.50 14.29 8.61
N PHE A 544 10.83 13.39 9.35
CA PHE A 544 9.67 12.70 8.83
C PHE A 544 8.47 13.66 8.70
N GLY A 545 7.97 13.78 7.47
CA GLY A 545 6.85 14.68 7.13
C GLY A 545 7.26 16.04 6.55
N ILE A 546 8.56 16.37 6.38
CA ILE A 546 9.00 17.53 5.60
C ILE A 546 8.68 17.34 4.10
N LYS A 547 8.70 18.42 3.33
CA LYS A 547 8.31 18.42 1.91
C LYS A 547 9.40 17.92 0.95
N VAL A 548 10.00 16.77 1.30
CA VAL A 548 10.88 15.96 0.43
C VAL A 548 10.43 14.51 0.47
N PRO A 549 10.80 13.66 -0.50
CA PRO A 549 10.58 12.23 -0.41
C PRO A 549 11.31 11.66 0.81
N CYS A 550 10.60 10.93 1.68
CA CYS A 550 11.17 10.39 2.91
C CYS A 550 10.51 9.06 3.29
N GLY A 551 11.32 8.07 3.65
CA GLY A 551 10.91 6.81 4.22
C GLY A 551 11.34 6.69 5.68
N LEU A 552 10.71 5.80 6.43
CA LEU A 552 10.90 5.65 7.88
C LEU A 552 11.53 4.30 8.27
N PHE A 553 11.56 3.31 7.38
CA PHE A 553 12.03 1.96 7.72
C PHE A 553 13.48 1.92 8.19
N ILE A 554 14.43 2.36 7.36
CA ILE A 554 15.86 2.36 7.69
C ILE A 554 16.19 3.21 8.93
N PRO A 555 15.64 4.43 9.12
CA PRO A 555 15.86 5.16 10.37
C PRO A 555 15.36 4.41 11.61
N SER A 556 14.19 3.76 11.55
CA SER A 556 13.65 2.97 12.65
C SER A 556 14.50 1.72 12.94
N LEU A 557 14.96 1.02 11.89
CA LEU A 557 15.89 -0.09 12.01
C LEU A 557 17.19 0.35 12.71
N CYS A 558 17.75 1.48 12.32
CA CYS A 558 18.98 2.03 12.89
C CYS A 558 18.82 2.33 14.39
N LEU A 559 17.72 2.98 14.78
CA LEU A 559 17.44 3.25 16.21
C LEU A 559 17.41 1.95 17.02
N GLY A 560 16.68 0.95 16.51
CA GLY A 560 16.59 -0.35 17.16
C GLY A 560 17.91 -1.11 17.19
N ALA A 561 18.70 -1.04 16.10
CA ALA A 561 20.02 -1.66 16.02
C ALA A 561 21.00 -1.10 17.08
N ILE A 562 21.02 0.23 17.27
CA ILE A 562 21.85 0.86 18.28
C ILE A 562 21.45 0.38 19.69
N VAL A 563 20.14 0.41 20.01
CA VAL A 563 19.64 -0.06 21.32
C VAL A 563 19.94 -1.53 21.53
N GLY A 564 19.70 -2.36 20.50
CA GLY A 564 20.01 -3.79 20.54
C GLY A 564 21.50 -4.05 20.76
N ARG A 565 22.39 -3.31 20.08
CA ARG A 565 23.85 -3.43 20.26
C ARG A 565 24.29 -3.09 21.69
N PHE A 566 23.69 -2.06 22.32
CA PHE A 566 23.94 -1.73 23.71
C PHE A 566 23.57 -2.88 24.65
N VAL A 567 22.38 -3.43 24.50
CA VAL A 567 21.93 -4.56 25.32
C VAL A 567 22.81 -5.78 25.06
N GLY A 568 23.17 -6.06 23.80
CA GLY A 568 24.03 -7.17 23.41
C GLY A 568 25.42 -7.10 24.04
N ILE A 569 26.10 -5.95 23.97
CA ILE A 569 27.40 -5.74 24.63
C ILE A 569 27.26 -5.83 26.15
N GLY A 570 26.20 -5.29 26.73
CA GLY A 570 25.90 -5.41 28.14
C GLY A 570 25.75 -6.87 28.60
N MET A 571 25.01 -7.68 27.82
CA MET A 571 24.85 -9.12 28.12
C MET A 571 26.15 -9.90 27.93
N GLU A 572 26.95 -9.58 26.92
CA GLU A 572 28.27 -10.17 26.71
C GLU A 572 29.21 -9.89 27.89
N GLN A 573 29.28 -8.63 28.36
CA GLN A 573 30.08 -8.25 29.51
C GLN A 573 29.55 -8.85 30.80
N LEU A 574 28.24 -9.03 30.94
CA LEU A 574 27.64 -9.71 32.10
C LEU A 574 28.04 -11.20 32.12
N ALA A 575 27.97 -11.88 30.99
CA ALA A 575 28.39 -13.26 30.85
C ALA A 575 29.90 -13.45 31.12
N TYR A 576 30.73 -12.52 30.66
CA TYR A 576 32.16 -12.54 30.90
C TYR A 576 32.53 -12.34 32.40
N ASN A 577 31.89 -11.34 33.08
CA ASN A 577 32.21 -11.02 34.46
C ASN A 577 31.60 -12.01 35.44
N TYR A 578 30.50 -12.65 35.13
CA TYR A 578 29.75 -13.54 36.00
C TYR A 578 29.43 -14.90 35.36
N PRO A 579 30.45 -15.68 34.95
CA PRO A 579 30.23 -16.96 34.24
C PRO A 579 29.59 -18.03 35.16
N HIS A 580 29.64 -17.85 36.47
CA HIS A 580 29.13 -18.81 37.47
C HIS A 580 27.63 -18.68 37.75
N ILE A 581 26.94 -17.68 37.20
CA ILE A 581 25.50 -17.60 37.34
C ILE A 581 24.88 -18.80 36.62
N TRP A 582 23.89 -19.42 37.23
CA TRP A 582 23.24 -20.63 36.71
C TRP A 582 22.75 -20.53 35.25
N VAL A 583 22.47 -19.32 34.80
CA VAL A 583 22.03 -19.04 33.44
C VAL A 583 23.15 -19.23 32.41
N PHE A 584 24.40 -18.92 32.81
CA PHE A 584 25.58 -18.98 31.91
C PHE A 584 26.37 -20.25 32.08
N SER A 585 26.29 -20.92 33.26
CA SER A 585 27.19 -21.99 33.66
C SER A 585 27.12 -23.28 32.82
N GLY A 586 26.01 -23.49 32.07
CA GLY A 586 25.87 -24.68 31.23
C GLY A 586 26.31 -24.49 29.78
N GLU A 587 26.28 -23.28 29.28
CA GLU A 587 26.44 -22.98 27.85
C GLU A 587 27.65 -22.08 27.56
N CYS A 588 28.06 -21.23 28.53
CA CYS A 588 29.19 -20.32 28.38
C CYS A 588 30.39 -20.84 29.21
N SER A 589 31.36 -21.46 28.55
CA SER A 589 32.63 -21.79 29.23
C SER A 589 33.48 -20.54 29.43
N THR A 590 34.31 -20.53 30.47
CA THR A 590 35.23 -19.42 30.78
C THR A 590 36.15 -19.13 29.60
N GLY A 591 36.03 -17.96 28.99
CA GLY A 591 36.87 -17.51 27.87
C GLY A 591 36.25 -17.66 26.49
N ASP A 592 35.04 -18.20 26.37
CA ASP A 592 34.35 -18.36 25.09
C ASP A 592 33.32 -17.23 24.88
N ASN A 593 33.30 -16.63 23.69
CA ASN A 593 32.28 -15.64 23.32
C ASN A 593 30.94 -16.35 23.04
N CYS A 594 30.12 -16.53 24.07
CA CYS A 594 28.84 -17.23 23.95
C CYS A 594 27.69 -16.34 23.50
N ILE A 595 27.78 -15.01 23.63
CA ILE A 595 26.78 -14.05 23.28
C ILE A 595 27.24 -13.25 22.05
N THR A 596 26.35 -13.08 21.07
CA THR A 596 26.64 -12.36 19.84
C THR A 596 25.93 -10.99 19.83
N PRO A 597 26.61 -9.86 20.11
CA PRO A 597 25.98 -8.52 20.18
C PRO A 597 25.31 -8.09 18.87
N GLY A 598 25.78 -8.58 17.71
CA GLY A 598 25.16 -8.33 16.40
C GLY A 598 23.75 -8.88 16.29
N LEU A 599 23.47 -10.06 16.86
CA LEU A 599 22.13 -10.64 16.90
C LEU A 599 21.17 -9.77 17.72
N TYR A 600 21.62 -9.24 18.87
CA TYR A 600 20.82 -8.30 19.67
C TYR A 600 20.51 -7.02 18.89
N ALA A 601 21.47 -6.52 18.11
CA ALA A 601 21.23 -5.37 17.24
C ALA A 601 20.16 -5.66 16.18
N MET A 602 20.17 -6.83 15.56
CA MET A 602 19.18 -7.26 14.59
C MET A 602 17.78 -7.42 15.21
N VAL A 603 17.69 -8.05 16.39
CA VAL A 603 16.43 -8.21 17.13
C VAL A 603 15.89 -6.86 17.61
N GLY A 604 16.76 -5.97 18.11
CA GLY A 604 16.38 -4.61 18.48
C GLY A 604 15.87 -3.78 17.29
N ALA A 605 16.49 -3.93 16.11
CA ALA A 605 16.03 -3.28 14.88
C ALA A 605 14.61 -3.71 14.52
N ALA A 606 14.32 -5.01 14.56
CA ALA A 606 12.98 -5.54 14.36
C ALA A 606 11.98 -5.03 15.41
N ALA A 607 12.40 -4.95 16.68
CA ALA A 607 11.57 -4.48 17.77
C ALA A 607 11.09 -3.02 17.55
N VAL A 608 12.01 -2.10 17.28
CA VAL A 608 11.63 -0.68 17.06
C VAL A 608 10.82 -0.52 15.80
N LEU A 609 11.19 -1.16 14.68
CA LEU A 609 10.42 -1.07 13.44
C LEU A 609 9.01 -1.65 13.59
N GLY A 610 8.87 -2.81 14.26
CA GLY A 610 7.58 -3.43 14.56
C GLY A 610 6.68 -2.54 15.42
N GLY A 611 7.27 -1.87 16.42
CA GLY A 611 6.55 -0.91 17.26
C GLY A 611 6.10 0.35 16.53
N VAL A 612 6.91 0.86 15.56
CA VAL A 612 6.57 2.06 14.78
C VAL A 612 5.51 1.77 13.72
N THR A 613 5.64 0.66 13.00
CA THR A 613 4.76 0.33 11.86
C THR A 613 3.57 -0.55 12.24
N ARG A 614 3.62 -1.23 13.36
CA ARG A 614 2.65 -2.25 13.83
C ARG A 614 2.60 -3.51 12.94
N MET A 615 3.55 -3.68 12.06
CA MET A 615 3.71 -4.89 11.26
C MET A 615 4.28 -6.04 12.10
N THR A 616 3.87 -7.26 11.78
CA THR A 616 4.32 -8.46 12.53
C THR A 616 4.95 -9.50 11.60
N VAL A 617 4.14 -10.23 10.85
CA VAL A 617 4.61 -11.35 10.03
C VAL A 617 5.48 -10.87 8.88
N SER A 618 5.04 -9.87 8.14
CA SER A 618 5.80 -9.31 7.03
C SER A 618 7.15 -8.75 7.47
N LEU A 619 7.21 -8.12 8.64
CA LEU A 619 8.45 -7.59 9.20
C LEU A 619 9.47 -8.70 9.47
N VAL A 620 9.07 -9.77 10.14
CA VAL A 620 9.97 -10.90 10.44
C VAL A 620 10.50 -11.53 9.16
N VAL A 621 9.63 -11.70 8.16
CA VAL A 621 10.04 -12.25 6.85
C VAL A 621 11.00 -11.30 6.13
N ILE A 622 10.73 -9.99 6.14
CA ILE A 622 11.66 -9.00 5.57
C ILE A 622 13.01 -9.07 6.27
N MET A 623 13.03 -9.16 7.59
CA MET A 623 14.28 -9.20 8.36
C MET A 623 15.12 -10.44 8.04
N PHE A 624 14.53 -11.62 7.97
CA PHE A 624 15.34 -12.81 7.65
C PHE A 624 15.77 -12.85 6.15
N GLU A 625 14.95 -12.36 5.22
CA GLU A 625 15.38 -12.23 3.82
C GLU A 625 16.49 -11.17 3.66
N LEU A 626 16.41 -10.07 4.41
CA LEU A 626 17.37 -8.97 4.40
C LEU A 626 18.75 -9.37 4.95
N THR A 627 18.78 -10.27 5.96
CA THR A 627 20.00 -10.70 6.65
C THR A 627 20.50 -12.06 6.23
N GLY A 628 19.66 -12.88 5.57
CA GLY A 628 19.95 -14.26 5.24
C GLY A 628 19.84 -15.25 6.45
N GLY A 629 19.47 -14.74 7.63
CA GLY A 629 19.52 -15.47 8.88
C GLY A 629 18.23 -16.21 9.27
N VAL A 630 17.95 -17.34 8.61
CA VAL A 630 16.76 -18.16 8.91
C VAL A 630 16.74 -18.71 10.36
N ARG A 631 17.90 -18.92 10.98
CA ARG A 631 18.03 -19.42 12.35
C ARG A 631 17.49 -18.47 13.42
N TYR A 632 17.35 -17.17 13.10
CA TYR A 632 16.99 -16.11 14.05
C TYR A 632 15.52 -15.72 14.00
N ILE A 633 14.67 -16.49 13.29
CA ILE A 633 13.24 -16.19 13.12
C ILE A 633 12.53 -16.12 14.48
N VAL A 634 12.78 -17.07 15.40
CA VAL A 634 12.10 -17.14 16.70
C VAL A 634 12.39 -15.91 17.58
N PRO A 635 13.66 -15.49 17.81
CA PRO A 635 13.97 -14.24 18.47
C PRO A 635 13.29 -13.00 17.85
N LEU A 636 13.31 -12.91 16.51
CA LEU A 636 12.68 -11.80 15.78
C LEU A 636 11.15 -11.77 15.99
N MET A 637 10.49 -12.94 15.95
CA MET A 637 9.05 -13.05 16.19
C MET A 637 8.68 -12.61 17.60
N ALA A 638 9.41 -13.12 18.62
CA ALA A 638 9.16 -12.80 20.02
C ALA A 638 9.31 -11.29 20.30
N ALA A 639 10.37 -10.69 19.79
CA ALA A 639 10.62 -9.26 19.95
C ALA A 639 9.60 -8.38 19.22
N ALA A 640 9.27 -8.71 17.96
CA ALA A 640 8.28 -7.96 17.18
C ALA A 640 6.89 -8.02 17.82
N MET A 641 6.50 -9.20 18.34
CA MET A 641 5.21 -9.41 18.98
C MET A 641 5.11 -8.64 20.31
N ALA A 642 6.16 -8.71 21.15
CA ALA A 642 6.24 -7.95 22.39
C ALA A 642 6.19 -6.43 22.13
N SER A 643 6.91 -5.97 21.11
CA SER A 643 6.91 -4.56 20.73
C SER A 643 5.54 -4.09 20.23
N LYS A 644 4.84 -4.91 19.45
CA LYS A 644 3.47 -4.61 19.02
C LYS A 644 2.53 -4.49 20.22
N TRP A 645 2.51 -5.47 21.14
CA TRP A 645 1.63 -5.45 22.30
C TRP A 645 1.85 -4.23 23.19
N VAL A 646 3.11 -3.91 23.48
CA VAL A 646 3.45 -2.71 24.28
C VAL A 646 3.05 -1.45 23.53
N GLY A 647 3.29 -1.43 22.23
CA GLY A 647 2.92 -0.31 21.39
C GLY A 647 1.43 -0.10 21.33
N ASP A 648 0.62 -1.15 21.20
CA ASP A 648 -0.86 -1.08 21.18
C ASP A 648 -1.40 -0.64 22.54
N ALA A 649 -0.81 -1.10 23.63
CA ALA A 649 -1.17 -0.68 24.99
C ALA A 649 -0.88 0.81 25.27
N LEU A 650 0.19 1.38 24.70
CA LEU A 650 0.59 2.76 24.91
C LEU A 650 0.04 3.75 23.86
N GLY A 651 -0.36 3.26 22.69
CA GLY A 651 -0.88 4.07 21.59
C GLY A 651 -1.46 3.22 20.49
N ARG A 652 -2.76 3.36 20.23
CA ARG A 652 -3.59 2.51 19.38
C ARG A 652 -3.14 2.42 17.90
N GLN A 653 -2.53 3.46 17.34
CA GLN A 653 -2.27 3.57 15.90
C GLN A 653 -0.79 3.48 15.58
N GLY A 654 -0.47 2.76 14.49
CA GLY A 654 0.83 2.80 13.84
C GLY A 654 1.09 4.16 13.17
N ILE A 655 2.32 4.43 12.78
CA ILE A 655 2.70 5.72 12.17
C ILE A 655 1.92 6.02 10.89
N TYR A 656 1.63 5.02 10.06
CA TYR A 656 0.92 5.21 8.79
C TYR A 656 -0.55 5.55 9.00
N ASP A 657 -1.24 4.85 9.90
CA ASP A 657 -2.64 5.12 10.22
C ASP A 657 -2.79 6.47 10.93
N ALA A 658 -1.85 6.80 11.80
CA ALA A 658 -1.79 8.10 12.44
C ALA A 658 -1.60 9.26 11.44
N HIS A 659 -0.80 9.06 10.39
CA HIS A 659 -0.66 10.04 9.30
C HIS A 659 -1.88 10.09 8.37
N ILE A 660 -2.56 8.97 8.12
CA ILE A 660 -3.86 8.95 7.42
C ILE A 660 -4.86 9.84 8.16
N ASN A 661 -4.96 9.67 9.48
CA ASN A 661 -5.86 10.47 10.32
C ASN A 661 -5.42 11.94 10.41
N LEU A 662 -4.11 12.20 10.53
CA LEU A 662 -3.57 13.56 10.54
C LEU A 662 -3.87 14.31 9.23
N ASN A 663 -3.83 13.62 8.10
CA ASN A 663 -4.13 14.21 6.79
C ASN A 663 -5.62 14.21 6.45
N GLY A 664 -6.46 13.60 7.27
CA GLY A 664 -7.90 13.54 7.08
C GLY A 664 -8.33 12.69 5.88
N TYR A 665 -7.50 11.72 5.47
CA TYR A 665 -7.87 10.82 4.36
C TYR A 665 -9.07 9.94 4.73
N PRO A 666 -10.01 9.72 3.79
CA PRO A 666 -11.20 8.90 4.04
C PRO A 666 -10.86 7.41 3.99
N PHE A 667 -10.27 6.91 5.03
CA PHE A 667 -9.86 5.52 5.17
C PHE A 667 -10.75 4.81 6.19
N LEU A 668 -11.30 3.66 5.81
CA LEU A 668 -12.05 2.78 6.70
C LEU A 668 -11.15 1.59 7.00
N ASP A 669 -10.64 1.49 8.22
CA ASP A 669 -9.73 0.42 8.61
C ASP A 669 -10.45 -0.94 8.58
N SER A 670 -9.81 -1.93 7.96
CA SER A 670 -10.34 -3.29 7.89
C SER A 670 -10.10 -4.11 9.17
N LYS A 671 -9.19 -3.63 10.03
CA LYS A 671 -8.75 -4.32 11.25
C LYS A 671 -9.44 -3.80 12.52
N GLU A 672 -10.06 -2.61 12.45
CA GLU A 672 -10.67 -1.97 13.60
C GLU A 672 -12.09 -2.51 13.84
N GLU A 673 -12.38 -2.98 15.02
CA GLU A 673 -13.72 -3.42 15.44
C GLU A 673 -14.54 -2.18 15.82
N PHE A 674 -15.82 -2.16 15.46
CA PHE A 674 -16.74 -1.06 15.76
C PHE A 674 -17.82 -1.60 16.69
N GLU A 675 -17.72 -1.29 17.97
CA GLU A 675 -18.61 -1.79 19.02
C GLU A 675 -19.48 -0.67 19.60
N HIS A 676 -20.47 -0.22 18.85
CA HIS A 676 -21.44 0.77 19.32
C HIS A 676 -22.87 0.29 19.09
N THR A 677 -23.75 0.67 19.99
CA THR A 677 -25.18 0.27 19.99
C THR A 677 -26.06 1.02 18.99
N SER A 678 -25.50 1.91 18.15
CA SER A 678 -26.24 2.67 17.15
C SER A 678 -26.81 1.78 16.04
N LEU A 679 -27.94 2.21 15.47
CA LEU A 679 -28.66 1.51 14.41
C LEU A 679 -28.52 2.24 13.06
N ALA A 680 -28.79 1.53 11.97
CA ALA A 680 -28.80 2.09 10.61
C ALA A 680 -29.74 3.31 10.48
N ALA A 681 -30.85 3.30 11.21
CA ALA A 681 -31.82 4.41 11.26
C ALA A 681 -31.22 5.73 11.78
N ASP A 682 -30.20 5.67 12.65
CA ASP A 682 -29.59 6.85 13.25
C ASP A 682 -28.62 7.57 12.29
N VAL A 683 -28.08 6.82 11.32
CA VAL A 683 -27.03 7.26 10.40
C VAL A 683 -27.55 7.57 9.01
N MET A 684 -28.67 6.97 8.60
CA MET A 684 -29.24 7.14 7.27
C MET A 684 -29.56 8.62 6.93
N GLN A 685 -29.46 8.95 5.64
CA GLN A 685 -29.86 10.24 5.10
C GLN A 685 -31.02 10.06 4.10
N PRO A 686 -31.97 10.98 4.00
CA PRO A 686 -32.17 12.13 4.89
C PRO A 686 -32.64 11.72 6.28
N LYS A 687 -32.50 12.63 7.26
CA LYS A 687 -33.10 12.41 8.59
C LYS A 687 -34.63 12.43 8.50
N ARG A 688 -35.33 11.77 9.41
CA ARG A 688 -36.74 11.38 9.39
C ARG A 688 -37.77 12.40 8.85
N ASN A 689 -37.46 13.68 8.70
CA ASN A 689 -38.41 14.74 8.30
C ASN A 689 -38.07 15.42 6.98
N GLU A 690 -37.04 14.99 6.26
CA GLU A 690 -36.65 15.57 4.97
C GLU A 690 -37.10 14.67 3.81
N PRO A 691 -37.60 15.24 2.70
CA PRO A 691 -38.03 14.48 1.54
C PRO A 691 -36.85 13.81 0.84
N LEU A 692 -36.96 12.53 0.60
CA LEU A 692 -35.97 11.77 -0.15
C LEU A 692 -36.07 12.10 -1.67
N SER A 693 -34.93 12.39 -2.30
CA SER A 693 -34.86 12.56 -3.75
C SER A 693 -34.96 11.23 -4.48
N VAL A 694 -36.16 10.88 -4.95
CA VAL A 694 -36.46 9.61 -5.62
C VAL A 694 -36.95 9.83 -7.04
N ILE A 695 -36.77 8.85 -7.90
CA ILE A 695 -37.36 8.77 -9.23
C ILE A 695 -38.51 7.77 -9.17
N THR A 696 -39.69 8.13 -9.71
CA THR A 696 -40.83 7.23 -9.76
C THR A 696 -40.80 6.38 -11.04
N GLN A 697 -41.35 5.17 -10.95
CA GLN A 697 -41.25 4.14 -11.97
C GLN A 697 -41.83 4.58 -13.34
N ASP A 698 -42.94 5.34 -13.36
CA ASP A 698 -43.71 5.62 -14.56
C ASP A 698 -44.47 6.97 -14.57
N SER A 699 -44.19 7.86 -13.61
CA SER A 699 -44.93 9.12 -13.47
C SER A 699 -44.09 10.38 -13.69
N MET A 700 -42.78 10.28 -13.88
CA MET A 700 -41.90 11.44 -14.16
C MET A 700 -41.62 11.60 -15.66
N THR A 701 -41.56 12.86 -16.10
CA THR A 701 -41.13 13.21 -17.46
C THR A 701 -39.60 13.34 -17.54
N VAL A 702 -39.06 13.38 -18.77
CA VAL A 702 -37.61 13.62 -18.99
C VAL A 702 -37.19 14.98 -18.42
N ASP A 703 -38.06 16.01 -18.49
CA ASP A 703 -37.78 17.33 -17.95
C ASP A 703 -37.78 17.33 -16.42
N ASP A 704 -38.68 16.58 -15.75
CA ASP A 704 -38.69 16.43 -14.30
C ASP A 704 -37.40 15.76 -13.81
N VAL A 705 -36.97 14.72 -14.51
CA VAL A 705 -35.71 14.02 -14.18
C VAL A 705 -34.51 14.95 -14.45
N ALA A 706 -34.53 15.74 -15.52
CA ALA A 706 -33.46 16.70 -15.80
C ALA A 706 -33.44 17.85 -14.77
N ALA A 707 -34.58 18.30 -14.28
CA ALA A 707 -34.67 19.26 -13.18
C ALA A 707 -34.09 18.68 -11.88
N LEU A 708 -34.48 17.47 -11.51
CA LEU A 708 -33.94 16.76 -10.36
C LEU A 708 -32.40 16.61 -10.43
N LEU A 709 -31.87 16.34 -11.62
CA LEU A 709 -30.43 16.24 -11.87
C LEU A 709 -29.72 17.60 -11.74
N LYS A 710 -30.37 18.72 -11.98
CA LYS A 710 -29.81 20.07 -11.81
C LYS A 710 -29.90 20.55 -10.35
N GLU A 711 -30.98 20.22 -9.66
CA GLU A 711 -31.23 20.67 -8.28
C GLU A 711 -30.38 19.91 -7.25
N THR A 712 -29.97 18.68 -7.57
CA THR A 712 -29.25 17.82 -6.62
C THR A 712 -27.87 17.47 -7.15
N GLU A 713 -26.91 17.25 -6.25
CA GLU A 713 -25.56 16.74 -6.57
C GLU A 713 -25.37 15.24 -6.31
N HIS A 714 -26.45 14.53 -6.01
CA HIS A 714 -26.38 13.11 -5.68
C HIS A 714 -25.82 12.27 -6.83
N ASN A 715 -24.98 11.29 -6.52
CA ASN A 715 -24.36 10.39 -7.51
C ASN A 715 -25.31 9.33 -8.08
N GLY A 716 -26.49 9.14 -7.49
CA GLY A 716 -27.51 8.21 -7.96
C GLY A 716 -28.82 8.40 -7.21
N PHE A 717 -29.85 7.78 -7.73
CA PHE A 717 -31.21 7.93 -7.24
C PHE A 717 -31.86 6.58 -7.06
N PRO A 718 -32.55 6.34 -5.94
CA PRO A 718 -33.44 5.21 -5.81
C PRO A 718 -34.66 5.40 -6.70
N VAL A 719 -35.10 4.31 -7.31
CA VAL A 719 -36.33 4.25 -8.11
C VAL A 719 -37.40 3.56 -7.28
N VAL A 720 -38.54 4.25 -7.12
CA VAL A 720 -39.68 3.77 -6.33
C VAL A 720 -40.92 3.67 -7.18
N VAL A 721 -41.91 2.88 -6.74
CA VAL A 721 -43.16 2.72 -7.46
C VAL A 721 -43.93 4.05 -7.51
N SER A 722 -44.12 4.71 -6.37
CA SER A 722 -44.77 6.03 -6.28
C SER A 722 -44.19 6.83 -5.12
N ARG A 723 -44.33 8.14 -5.12
CA ARG A 723 -43.88 9.01 -4.01
C ARG A 723 -44.62 8.75 -2.70
N GLU A 724 -45.83 8.24 -2.74
CA GLU A 724 -46.63 7.95 -1.55
C GLU A 724 -46.29 6.59 -0.94
N SER A 725 -46.20 5.57 -1.78
CA SER A 725 -45.95 4.19 -1.34
C SER A 725 -44.46 3.94 -0.97
N GLN A 726 -43.53 4.60 -1.65
CA GLN A 726 -42.09 4.49 -1.52
C GLN A 726 -41.51 3.03 -1.57
N TYR A 727 -42.27 2.11 -2.21
CA TYR A 727 -41.75 0.76 -2.43
C TYR A 727 -40.60 0.80 -3.43
N LEU A 728 -39.47 0.23 -3.00
CA LEU A 728 -38.23 0.23 -3.78
C LEU A 728 -38.34 -0.68 -5.00
N VAL A 729 -38.03 -0.17 -6.19
CA VAL A 729 -37.95 -0.89 -7.46
C VAL A 729 -36.49 -1.17 -7.82
N GLY A 730 -35.58 -0.23 -7.55
CA GLY A 730 -34.18 -0.36 -7.90
C GLY A 730 -33.39 0.93 -7.65
N PHE A 731 -32.21 1.00 -8.25
CA PHE A 731 -31.30 2.14 -8.12
C PHE A 731 -30.69 2.51 -9.46
N VAL A 732 -30.56 3.82 -9.75
CA VAL A 732 -29.97 4.33 -10.99
C VAL A 732 -28.88 5.33 -10.68
N LEU A 733 -27.74 5.22 -11.35
CA LEU A 733 -26.63 6.16 -11.22
C LEU A 733 -26.87 7.41 -12.07
N ARG A 734 -26.56 8.60 -11.54
CA ARG A 734 -26.64 9.89 -12.24
C ARG A 734 -25.93 9.86 -13.59
N ARG A 735 -24.71 9.31 -13.64
CA ARG A 735 -23.92 9.24 -14.87
C ARG A 735 -24.63 8.45 -15.97
N ASP A 736 -25.18 7.30 -15.62
CA ASP A 736 -25.85 6.42 -16.58
C ASP A 736 -27.17 7.04 -17.05
N LEU A 737 -27.85 7.74 -16.15
CA LEU A 737 -29.08 8.47 -16.44
C LEU A 737 -28.83 9.64 -17.41
N ASN A 738 -27.79 10.44 -17.16
CA ASN A 738 -27.39 11.53 -18.05
C ASN A 738 -27.02 11.02 -19.45
N LEU A 739 -26.24 9.92 -19.53
CA LEU A 739 -25.86 9.31 -20.82
C LEU A 739 -27.08 8.75 -21.55
N ALA A 740 -28.01 8.10 -20.87
CA ALA A 740 -29.21 7.56 -21.47
C ALA A 740 -30.13 8.66 -22.03
N ILE A 741 -30.32 9.74 -21.26
CA ILE A 741 -31.11 10.90 -21.71
C ILE A 741 -30.44 11.59 -22.89
N ALA A 742 -29.10 11.81 -22.85
CA ALA A 742 -28.38 12.43 -23.94
C ALA A 742 -28.42 11.59 -25.22
N ASN A 743 -28.23 10.28 -25.12
CA ASN A 743 -28.33 9.38 -26.25
C ASN A 743 -29.75 9.29 -26.82
N ALA A 744 -30.75 9.24 -25.95
CA ALA A 744 -32.14 9.22 -26.37
C ALA A 744 -32.53 10.50 -27.19
N LYS A 745 -32.09 11.67 -26.73
CA LYS A 745 -32.28 12.95 -27.45
C LYS A 745 -31.54 12.99 -28.80
N ARG A 746 -30.40 12.26 -28.94
CA ARG A 746 -29.64 12.22 -30.21
C ARG A 746 -30.16 11.19 -31.19
N LEU A 747 -30.67 10.05 -30.76
CA LEU A 747 -30.97 8.89 -31.60
C LEU A 747 -32.46 8.76 -31.97
N ASN A 748 -33.38 9.29 -31.18
CA ASN A 748 -34.82 9.11 -31.38
C ASN A 748 -35.50 10.44 -31.61
N GLU A 749 -35.98 10.65 -32.82
CA GLU A 749 -36.75 11.85 -33.24
C GLU A 749 -38.10 12.02 -32.55
N GLY A 750 -38.55 11.06 -31.73
CA GLY A 750 -39.87 11.09 -31.06
C GLY A 750 -39.80 11.36 -29.55
N ILE A 751 -38.61 11.52 -28.96
CA ILE A 751 -38.47 11.76 -27.52
C ILE A 751 -38.34 13.25 -27.25
N THR A 752 -39.33 13.81 -26.56
CA THR A 752 -39.36 15.21 -26.14
C THR A 752 -39.18 15.31 -24.62
N GLY A 753 -39.01 16.53 -24.10
CA GLY A 753 -38.94 16.75 -22.64
C GLY A 753 -40.18 16.25 -21.89
N GLN A 754 -41.33 16.20 -22.53
CA GLN A 754 -42.60 15.69 -21.98
C GLN A 754 -42.76 14.15 -22.10
N SER A 755 -41.76 13.44 -22.64
CA SER A 755 -41.78 11.99 -22.73
C SER A 755 -41.69 11.39 -21.32
N LEU A 756 -42.53 10.39 -21.04
CA LEU A 756 -42.50 9.67 -19.76
C LEU A 756 -41.25 8.77 -19.67
N VAL A 757 -40.62 8.78 -18.52
CA VAL A 757 -39.49 7.88 -18.17
C VAL A 757 -40.07 6.59 -17.58
N VAL A 758 -39.77 5.44 -18.21
CA VAL A 758 -40.33 4.14 -17.80
C VAL A 758 -39.20 3.16 -17.55
N PHE A 759 -39.20 2.53 -16.40
CA PHE A 759 -38.19 1.54 -15.98
C PHE A 759 -38.60 0.07 -16.18
N VAL A 760 -39.89 -0.18 -16.42
CA VAL A 760 -40.42 -1.50 -16.71
C VAL A 760 -40.90 -1.52 -18.16
N SER A 761 -40.65 -2.61 -18.89
CA SER A 761 -41.22 -2.77 -20.23
C SER A 761 -42.72 -2.90 -20.09
N PRO A 762 -43.53 -2.07 -20.76
CA PRO A 762 -44.95 -2.35 -20.78
C PRO A 762 -45.14 -3.76 -21.31
N ASN A 763 -45.78 -4.64 -20.53
CA ASN A 763 -46.14 -5.97 -20.99
C ASN A 763 -46.89 -5.79 -22.28
N ALA A 764 -46.49 -6.52 -23.32
CA ALA A 764 -47.29 -6.72 -24.53
C ALA A 764 -48.47 -7.65 -24.19
N SER A 765 -49.30 -7.26 -23.23
CA SER A 765 -50.60 -7.86 -23.02
C SER A 765 -51.53 -7.21 -24.00
N GLY A 766 -51.87 -8.00 -24.99
CA GLY A 766 -52.81 -7.60 -26.05
C GLY A 766 -54.07 -6.99 -25.46
N ASP A 767 -54.24 -5.77 -25.89
CA ASP A 767 -55.60 -5.24 -26.05
C ASP A 767 -55.56 -4.38 -27.33
N GLY A 768 -55.96 -5.02 -28.42
CA GLY A 768 -56.28 -4.38 -29.67
C GLY A 768 -57.53 -3.56 -29.54
N GLY A 769 -57.45 -2.43 -28.86
CA GLY A 769 -58.44 -1.38 -28.83
C GLY A 769 -58.03 -0.27 -29.77
N GLU A 770 -58.61 -0.27 -30.97
CA GLU A 770 -58.67 0.93 -31.82
C GLU A 770 -59.25 2.09 -31.01
N SER A 771 -58.42 3.05 -30.66
CA SER A 771 -58.85 4.30 -30.07
C SER A 771 -58.49 5.47 -30.96
N SER A 772 -59.50 6.00 -31.59
CA SER A 772 -59.76 7.38 -32.04
C SER A 772 -58.64 8.37 -31.94
N MET A 773 -58.45 9.14 -33.03
CA MET A 773 -57.74 10.40 -33.16
C MET A 773 -57.71 11.24 -31.92
N GLY A 774 -56.53 11.29 -31.25
CA GLY A 774 -56.26 12.21 -30.15
C GLY A 774 -54.77 12.31 -29.94
N ALA A 775 -54.22 13.47 -30.06
CA ALA A 775 -52.80 13.94 -29.87
C ALA A 775 -51.73 12.84 -29.63
N ARG A 776 -50.82 12.65 -30.56
CA ARG A 776 -49.67 11.70 -30.45
C ARG A 776 -48.92 12.00 -29.15
N ARG A 777 -49.12 11.16 -28.12
CA ARG A 777 -48.29 11.21 -26.94
C ARG A 777 -46.83 10.96 -27.34
N PRO A 778 -45.87 11.72 -26.83
CA PRO A 778 -44.45 11.49 -27.14
C PRO A 778 -44.05 10.08 -26.70
N ALA A 779 -43.14 9.46 -27.44
CA ALA A 779 -42.67 8.11 -27.15
C ALA A 779 -42.04 8.02 -25.75
N PRO A 780 -42.34 7.00 -24.94
CA PRO A 780 -41.77 6.85 -23.61
C PRO A 780 -40.29 6.48 -23.70
N LEU A 781 -39.48 7.03 -22.79
CA LEU A 781 -38.06 6.69 -22.64
C LEU A 781 -37.91 5.48 -21.74
N ILE A 782 -37.53 4.34 -22.30
CA ILE A 782 -37.38 3.08 -21.56
C ILE A 782 -35.95 2.98 -21.01
N LEU A 783 -35.81 3.07 -19.70
CA LEU A 783 -34.53 3.04 -18.98
C LEU A 783 -34.25 1.73 -18.23
N LYS A 784 -34.91 0.62 -18.59
CA LYS A 784 -34.74 -0.70 -17.96
C LYS A 784 -33.30 -1.20 -17.94
N LYS A 785 -32.49 -0.88 -18.98
CA LYS A 785 -31.11 -1.35 -19.12
C LYS A 785 -30.14 -0.73 -18.12
N ILE A 786 -30.43 0.45 -17.58
CA ILE A 786 -29.57 1.16 -16.61
C ILE A 786 -30.02 1.02 -15.18
N LEU A 787 -31.19 0.40 -14.96
CA LEU A 787 -31.75 0.14 -13.64
C LEU A 787 -31.05 -1.05 -12.99
N ASP A 788 -30.45 -0.84 -11.80
CA ASP A 788 -30.05 -1.92 -10.91
C ASP A 788 -31.28 -2.39 -10.12
N MET A 789 -31.79 -3.56 -10.48
CA MET A 789 -33.01 -4.12 -9.90
C MET A 789 -32.78 -4.82 -8.54
N ALA A 790 -31.54 -5.02 -8.14
CA ALA A 790 -31.18 -5.68 -6.89
C ALA A 790 -30.08 -4.91 -6.17
N PRO A 791 -30.31 -3.63 -5.83
CA PRO A 791 -29.34 -2.88 -5.03
C PRO A 791 -29.19 -3.52 -3.65
N ILE A 792 -28.04 -3.35 -3.03
CA ILE A 792 -27.85 -3.83 -1.66
C ILE A 792 -28.70 -2.99 -0.73
N THR A 793 -29.59 -3.67 0.01
CA THR A 793 -30.49 -3.06 0.98
C THR A 793 -30.23 -3.61 2.37
N MET A 794 -30.56 -2.83 3.38
CA MET A 794 -30.57 -3.22 4.78
C MET A 794 -31.82 -2.70 5.48
N THR A 795 -32.12 -3.23 6.64
CA THR A 795 -33.24 -2.74 7.44
C THR A 795 -32.82 -1.58 8.33
N ASP A 796 -33.77 -0.76 8.74
CA ASP A 796 -33.56 0.35 9.68
C ASP A 796 -33.07 -0.12 11.07
N GLN A 797 -33.37 -1.35 11.45
CA GLN A 797 -32.98 -1.98 12.72
C GLN A 797 -31.60 -2.67 12.65
N THR A 798 -30.89 -2.60 11.51
CA THR A 798 -29.57 -3.25 11.38
C THR A 798 -28.57 -2.51 12.28
N PRO A 799 -27.81 -3.22 13.16
CA PRO A 799 -26.75 -2.60 13.97
C PRO A 799 -25.68 -1.98 13.10
N MET A 800 -25.14 -0.82 13.51
CA MET A 800 -24.10 -0.12 12.76
C MET A 800 -22.82 -0.93 12.65
N GLU A 801 -22.50 -1.80 13.59
CA GLU A 801 -21.42 -2.78 13.48
C GLU A 801 -21.54 -3.60 12.18
N THR A 802 -22.71 -4.20 11.93
CA THR A 802 -23.00 -4.96 10.71
C THR A 802 -22.92 -4.06 9.46
N VAL A 803 -23.41 -2.83 9.54
CA VAL A 803 -23.33 -1.85 8.44
C VAL A 803 -21.87 -1.55 8.11
N VAL A 804 -21.07 -1.22 9.10
CA VAL A 804 -19.62 -0.95 8.94
C VAL A 804 -18.91 -2.16 8.31
N ASP A 805 -19.21 -3.35 8.78
CA ASP A 805 -18.68 -4.61 8.25
C ASP A 805 -19.09 -4.86 6.79
N MET A 806 -20.32 -4.57 6.42
CA MET A 806 -20.76 -4.65 5.02
C MET A 806 -20.02 -3.68 4.13
N PHE A 807 -19.81 -2.44 4.59
CA PHE A 807 -19.01 -1.45 3.85
C PHE A 807 -17.54 -1.85 3.74
N ARG A 808 -16.97 -2.47 4.77
CA ARG A 808 -15.60 -3.01 4.77
C ARG A 808 -15.46 -4.20 3.84
N LYS A 809 -16.22 -5.26 4.06
CA LYS A 809 -16.07 -6.56 3.37
C LYS A 809 -16.51 -6.53 1.91
N LEU A 810 -17.58 -5.79 1.59
CA LEU A 810 -18.11 -5.69 0.24
C LEU A 810 -17.60 -4.47 -0.53
N GLY A 811 -16.92 -3.54 0.14
CA GLY A 811 -16.43 -2.30 -0.47
C GLY A 811 -17.57 -1.42 -1.00
N LEU A 812 -18.68 -1.34 -0.27
CA LEU A 812 -19.87 -0.60 -0.70
C LEU A 812 -19.57 0.90 -0.82
N ARG A 813 -20.18 1.51 -1.80
CA ARG A 813 -20.21 2.96 -1.93
C ARG A 813 -21.42 3.54 -1.20
N GLN A 814 -22.54 2.85 -1.31
CA GLN A 814 -23.82 3.22 -0.74
C GLN A 814 -24.69 1.98 -0.53
N THR A 815 -25.66 2.07 0.34
CA THR A 815 -26.69 1.07 0.59
C THR A 815 -28.02 1.76 0.87
N LEU A 816 -29.13 1.09 0.57
CA LEU A 816 -30.47 1.62 0.78
C LEU A 816 -31.03 1.04 2.07
N VAL A 817 -31.62 1.91 2.90
CA VAL A 817 -32.30 1.51 4.13
C VAL A 817 -33.76 1.37 3.84
N THR A 818 -34.31 0.20 4.16
CA THR A 818 -35.73 -0.12 3.90
C THR A 818 -36.40 -0.64 5.15
N HIS A 819 -37.71 -0.39 5.27
CA HIS A 819 -38.58 -1.02 6.25
C HIS A 819 -39.74 -1.68 5.51
N ASN A 820 -39.87 -3.01 5.60
CA ASN A 820 -40.88 -3.79 4.89
C ASN A 820 -40.97 -3.48 3.37
N GLY A 821 -39.81 -3.32 2.72
CA GLY A 821 -39.71 -2.98 1.30
C GLY A 821 -39.92 -1.49 0.95
N ARG A 822 -40.32 -0.67 1.92
CA ARG A 822 -40.41 0.79 1.77
C ARG A 822 -39.08 1.43 2.00
N LEU A 823 -38.68 2.31 1.11
CA LEU A 823 -37.43 3.04 1.21
C LEU A 823 -37.52 4.13 2.29
N LEU A 824 -36.64 4.11 3.26
CA LEU A 824 -36.53 5.11 4.32
C LEU A 824 -35.40 6.10 4.07
N GLY A 825 -34.25 5.62 3.57
CA GLY A 825 -33.08 6.46 3.38
C GLY A 825 -31.96 5.72 2.66
N VAL A 826 -30.81 6.40 2.59
CA VAL A 826 -29.57 5.92 1.98
C VAL A 826 -28.44 6.11 2.99
N ILE A 827 -27.56 5.15 3.12
CA ILE A 827 -26.31 5.27 3.87
C ILE A 827 -25.17 5.22 2.84
N THR A 828 -24.31 6.22 2.87
CA THR A 828 -23.09 6.27 2.04
C THR A 828 -21.85 6.00 2.87
N LYS A 829 -20.73 5.65 2.21
CA LYS A 829 -19.45 5.48 2.90
C LYS A 829 -19.02 6.74 3.66
N LYS A 830 -19.44 7.92 3.20
CA LYS A 830 -19.21 9.22 3.84
C LYS A 830 -19.93 9.30 5.21
N ASP A 831 -21.19 8.85 5.25
CA ASP A 831 -21.99 8.87 6.47
C ASP A 831 -21.44 7.91 7.51
N VAL A 832 -21.01 6.71 7.08
CA VAL A 832 -20.34 5.73 7.95
C VAL A 832 -19.06 6.32 8.55
N LEU A 833 -18.17 6.92 7.74
CA LEU A 833 -16.93 7.53 8.23
C LEU A 833 -17.19 8.71 9.17
N ARG A 834 -18.24 9.52 8.89
CA ARG A 834 -18.63 10.63 9.75
C ARG A 834 -19.14 10.12 11.10
N HIS A 835 -19.95 9.08 11.07
CA HIS A 835 -20.49 8.49 12.30
C HIS A 835 -19.39 7.87 13.16
N ILE A 836 -18.44 7.11 12.58
CA ILE A 836 -17.29 6.57 13.31
C ILE A 836 -16.51 7.70 13.99
N LYS A 837 -16.18 8.77 13.26
CA LYS A 837 -15.48 9.93 13.84
C LYS A 837 -16.27 10.62 14.94
N GLN A 838 -17.59 10.67 14.84
CA GLN A 838 -18.45 11.26 15.86
C GLN A 838 -18.41 10.43 17.13
N MET A 839 -18.54 9.12 17.02
CA MET A 839 -18.47 8.19 18.15
C MET A 839 -17.10 8.22 18.84
N ASP A 840 -16.01 8.24 18.08
CA ASP A 840 -14.64 8.37 18.61
C ASP A 840 -14.44 9.67 19.41
N ASN A 841 -15.15 10.74 19.06
CA ASN A 841 -15.09 12.03 19.77
C ASN A 841 -15.99 12.05 21.00
N GLU A 842 -17.14 11.37 20.98
CA GLU A 842 -18.11 11.35 22.09
C GLU A 842 -17.67 10.40 23.21
N ASP A 843 -17.05 9.27 22.86
CA ASP A 843 -16.52 8.32 23.84
C ASP A 843 -15.10 7.85 23.48
N PRO A 844 -14.07 8.66 23.72
CA PRO A 844 -12.69 8.29 23.43
C PRO A 844 -12.17 7.14 24.31
N ASN A 845 -12.88 6.77 25.36
CA ASN A 845 -12.46 5.75 26.34
C ASN A 845 -13.13 4.38 26.10
N SER A 846 -14.21 4.30 25.34
CA SER A 846 -14.89 3.02 25.05
C SER A 846 -13.95 2.03 24.35
N VAL A 847 -12.92 2.56 23.75
CA VAL A 847 -11.94 1.87 22.92
C VAL A 847 -10.66 1.46 23.68
N LEU A 848 -10.48 1.93 24.92
CA LEU A 848 -9.29 1.63 25.74
C LEU A 848 -9.36 0.27 26.45
N PHE A 849 -10.50 -0.39 26.44
CA PHE A 849 -10.75 -1.64 27.17
C PHE A 849 -10.98 -2.86 26.28
N ASN A 850 -10.84 -2.75 24.95
CA ASN A 850 -10.95 -3.86 24.00
C ASN A 850 -9.61 -4.32 23.46
#